data_c7a1a47c02e05cdfc2a8c785c996313a
#
_entry.id   c7a1a47c02e05cdfc2a8c785c996313a
#
_cell.length_a   1.000
_cell.length_b   1.000
_cell.length_c   1.000
_cell.angle_alpha   90.00
_cell.angle_beta   90.00
_cell.angle_gamma   90.00
#
_symmetry.space_group_name_H-M   'P 1'
#
loop_
_entity.id
_entity.type
_entity.pdbx_description
1 polymer ?
#
loop_
_entity_poly.entity_id
_entity_poly.type
_entity_poly.pdbx_seq_one_letter_code
_entity_poly.pdbx_strand_id
1 'polypeptide(L)'
;MTQKRKNALNKAVSAAMSAVLAICTLQIGGSPRAFAESEPESVSQTETSDRSSDDTANDIASSGNAYKNYIKRYSDADKPLEEVSFDITGYKASDGNFETTDFEGEKDVVSWLDSEGTISWEFNVETAGLYNMRMLYYPVAGRNTTVEIEVKLDGDYPFSETKLIELDRYWKNSTSSIQYDALNKNQKRPPQVEYDCWVDYPIKDKDGLINTPYFFYLSEGKHTLSFTGVKTNLYMKEISFYNTEELPSYEDIKPSQAEIDETPALSNGEAILVEAETPLYTTSSTLYPTYDRTDYTMSPSHPVNKRYNTIGADTWSKATQTVVYELEVPADGYYTINLKCRQSSMRGFFSNRRVYINGEVPCKELDDVKIQYSPKWQTVNLETEDGEPIYVKLHTGKNTIAFEAIPGDIGEVMERLDEIVLRLNQYYRRIVMITSTDPDEYKDYMLEDQIPELLDVFQESIDALYAEKDRIEELSGQGSEATTLETLAVVLKMAVKHPENIPMMVSWRSSGIRDQITAVSAWMRDYRGQPLEMDYFEVKTAHEDFRKAKANFFKQFNFGFKSFIGSFFEDYTSVSAEGDGKSLNVWVSLGRDQATVVNELVSSEYNPEHKTQIGIRLVQGAILEATLADKGPEAALFIGGDFPVVCASRGLVVNLKEMPGYNEVVKRFPENLTTLYQYEDGVYGLPLTDNFPMMFYRTDVLEELGQQPPETWDDLINMLPDLQRRYLRVGLILPSNISSQVFDAGNTFVLLMNQTGQDFYNEQLTATTFDTEAAVEAFTKWTNFYTIHDFQQTYDAFSLFRTGEMPIVMQNYAGFYSQLSVSAPEIKGLWDFTHVPGTERTVDGKTIVDYTANSGSSGAVIFKSCTDVDAAWDFINWFTSTDVQVEYGKTIEAVMGPMGRYDTANIEALSKLNWSTAEYNKISDQMSHLKEVPIIPASYAVTRNVYNAFRAVVNNKKNPRFQLSSYNRDINAEIVRKLRDLGYNIDDDGNIIN
;
A
#
# COMPACT_ATOMS: atom_id res chain seq x y z
N MET A 1 48.54 -16.95 -17.81
CA MET A 1 48.01 -17.73 -16.64
C MET A 1 46.55 -17.49 -16.36
N THR A 2 45.74 -16.99 -17.29
CA THR A 2 44.39 -16.47 -17.03
C THR A 2 43.25 -17.30 -17.64
N GLN A 3 43.48 -18.11 -18.65
CA GLN A 3 42.40 -18.86 -19.31
C GLN A 3 42.11 -20.22 -18.59
N LYS A 4 43.11 -20.85 -18.00
CA LYS A 4 42.92 -22.14 -17.27
C LYS A 4 42.19 -21.96 -15.91
N ARG A 5 42.29 -20.80 -15.26
CA ARG A 5 41.58 -20.53 -13.99
C ARG A 5 40.08 -20.20 -14.23
N LYS A 6 39.74 -19.52 -15.33
CA LYS A 6 38.31 -19.26 -15.69
C LYS A 6 37.57 -20.57 -16.04
N ASN A 7 38.22 -21.51 -16.75
CA ASN A 7 37.62 -22.78 -17.10
C ASN A 7 37.46 -23.71 -15.89
N ALA A 8 38.32 -23.60 -14.87
CA ALA A 8 38.20 -24.38 -13.63
C ALA A 8 37.08 -23.84 -12.75
N LEU A 9 36.87 -22.53 -12.69
CA LEU A 9 35.80 -21.88 -11.92
C LEU A 9 34.42 -22.19 -12.55
N ASN A 10 34.29 -22.10 -13.86
CA ASN A 10 33.05 -22.44 -14.55
C ASN A 10 32.68 -23.92 -14.45
N LYS A 11 33.66 -24.82 -14.40
CA LYS A 11 33.39 -26.25 -14.13
C LYS A 11 32.98 -26.52 -12.69
N ALA A 12 33.52 -25.79 -11.71
CA ALA A 12 33.14 -25.92 -10.31
C ALA A 12 31.70 -25.36 -10.06
N VAL A 13 31.33 -24.25 -10.70
CA VAL A 13 29.97 -23.65 -10.60
C VAL A 13 28.94 -24.56 -11.30
N SER A 14 29.28 -25.15 -12.45
CA SER A 14 28.39 -26.07 -13.15
C SER A 14 28.19 -27.38 -12.38
N ALA A 15 29.21 -27.89 -11.70
CA ALA A 15 29.12 -29.09 -10.85
C ALA A 15 28.29 -28.83 -9.57
N ALA A 16 28.39 -27.64 -9.00
CA ALA A 16 27.59 -27.25 -7.84
C ALA A 16 26.10 -27.09 -8.20
N MET A 17 25.79 -26.52 -9.36
CA MET A 17 24.38 -26.39 -9.84
C MET A 17 23.77 -27.77 -10.19
N SER A 18 24.55 -28.68 -10.74
CA SER A 18 24.07 -30.04 -11.02
C SER A 18 23.83 -30.88 -9.77
N ALA A 19 24.58 -30.65 -8.69
CA ALA A 19 24.37 -31.31 -7.40
C ALA A 19 23.12 -30.82 -6.67
N VAL A 20 22.76 -29.56 -6.82
CA VAL A 20 21.52 -29.00 -6.24
C VAL A 20 20.29 -29.49 -6.98
N LEU A 21 20.34 -29.67 -8.30
CA LEU A 21 19.23 -30.25 -9.07
C LEU A 21 19.02 -31.78 -8.83
N ALA A 22 20.07 -32.50 -8.43
CA ALA A 22 19.96 -33.95 -8.18
C ALA A 22 19.37 -34.29 -6.78
N ILE A 23 19.34 -33.34 -5.87
CA ILE A 23 18.76 -33.55 -4.52
C ILE A 23 17.24 -33.33 -4.51
N CYS A 24 16.68 -32.61 -5.50
CA CYS A 24 15.24 -32.35 -5.61
C CYS A 24 14.42 -33.47 -6.34
N THR A 25 15.05 -34.54 -6.85
CA THR A 25 14.36 -35.54 -7.69
C THR A 25 14.22 -36.94 -7.06
N LEU A 26 14.47 -37.08 -5.77
CA LEU A 26 14.38 -38.36 -5.09
C LEU A 26 13.44 -38.32 -3.88
N GLN A 27 12.14 -38.19 -4.13
CA GLN A 27 11.07 -38.64 -3.20
C GLN A 27 9.69 -38.50 -3.85
N ILE A 28 9.30 -39.38 -4.74
CA ILE A 28 7.88 -39.76 -4.97
C ILE A 28 7.90 -41.19 -5.56
N GLY A 29 7.57 -42.12 -4.74
CA GLY A 29 7.23 -43.47 -5.14
C GLY A 29 6.25 -44.09 -4.15
N GLY A 30 4.99 -44.19 -4.54
CA GLY A 30 3.94 -44.83 -3.75
C GLY A 30 2.70 -45.11 -4.59
N SER A 31 2.47 -46.35 -4.90
CA SER A 31 1.42 -46.89 -5.79
C SER A 31 -0.01 -46.73 -5.26
N PRO A 32 -1.02 -46.72 -6.14
CA PRO A 32 -2.44 -46.58 -5.77
C PRO A 32 -3.06 -47.93 -5.36
N ARG A 33 -3.91 -47.91 -4.35
CA ARG A 33 -4.84 -49.02 -4.03
C ARG A 33 -6.25 -48.60 -4.41
N ALA A 34 -6.89 -49.46 -5.18
CA ALA A 34 -8.26 -49.41 -5.61
C ALA A 34 -9.24 -49.52 -4.42
N PHE A 35 -10.31 -48.81 -4.46
CA PHE A 35 -11.51 -48.98 -3.65
C PHE A 35 -12.72 -49.17 -4.56
N ALA A 36 -13.58 -50.11 -4.13
CA ALA A 36 -14.71 -50.63 -4.85
C ALA A 36 -15.94 -49.70 -4.82
N GLU A 37 -16.72 -49.79 -5.89
CA GLU A 37 -17.98 -49.17 -6.12
C GLU A 37 -19.06 -49.60 -5.12
N SER A 38 -19.91 -48.66 -4.70
CA SER A 38 -21.26 -48.93 -4.22
C SER A 38 -22.23 -47.94 -4.91
N GLU A 39 -23.24 -48.50 -5.53
CA GLU A 39 -24.29 -47.78 -6.26
C GLU A 39 -25.13 -46.86 -5.37
N PRO A 40 -25.62 -45.72 -5.85
CA PRO A 40 -26.57 -44.89 -5.11
C PRO A 40 -28.03 -45.18 -5.53
N GLU A 41 -28.89 -45.29 -4.57
CA GLU A 41 -30.33 -45.34 -4.70
C GLU A 41 -30.91 -44.03 -5.25
N SER A 42 -31.94 -44.18 -6.08
CA SER A 42 -32.68 -43.12 -6.77
C SER A 42 -33.53 -42.28 -5.81
N VAL A 43 -33.35 -40.97 -5.80
CA VAL A 43 -34.30 -40.03 -5.21
C VAL A 43 -34.92 -39.15 -6.31
N SER A 44 -36.22 -39.00 -6.21
CA SER A 44 -37.17 -38.43 -7.14
C SER A 44 -36.91 -36.94 -7.51
N GLN A 45 -37.13 -36.66 -8.77
CA GLN A 45 -37.23 -35.34 -9.36
C GLN A 45 -38.28 -34.47 -8.67
N THR A 46 -37.89 -33.28 -8.26
CA THR A 46 -38.83 -32.15 -8.03
C THR A 46 -38.56 -31.08 -9.08
N GLU A 47 -39.59 -30.61 -9.69
CA GLU A 47 -39.62 -29.68 -10.80
C GLU A 47 -38.88 -28.36 -10.48
N THR A 48 -37.91 -28.03 -11.32
CA THR A 48 -37.30 -26.68 -11.38
C THR A 48 -38.10 -25.84 -12.36
N SER A 49 -38.66 -24.75 -11.84
CA SER A 49 -39.28 -23.71 -12.65
C SER A 49 -38.23 -23.00 -13.52
N ASP A 50 -38.55 -22.90 -14.82
CA ASP A 50 -37.84 -22.08 -15.81
C ASP A 50 -37.62 -20.65 -15.29
N ARG A 51 -36.36 -20.27 -15.04
CA ARG A 51 -35.94 -18.87 -15.07
C ARG A 51 -35.31 -18.58 -16.43
N SER A 52 -35.85 -17.58 -17.08
CA SER A 52 -35.48 -17.16 -18.43
C SER A 52 -34.05 -16.61 -18.46
N SER A 53 -33.36 -16.85 -19.57
CA SER A 53 -31.97 -16.46 -19.86
C SER A 53 -31.74 -14.92 -19.93
N ASP A 54 -32.75 -14.10 -19.72
CA ASP A 54 -32.65 -12.64 -19.70
C ASP A 54 -32.23 -12.07 -18.32
N ASP A 55 -32.32 -12.87 -17.24
CA ASP A 55 -31.95 -12.40 -15.91
C ASP A 55 -30.43 -12.44 -15.65
N THR A 56 -29.64 -13.18 -16.42
CA THR A 56 -28.20 -13.31 -16.23
C THR A 56 -27.39 -12.13 -16.81
N ALA A 57 -27.97 -11.31 -17.65
CA ALA A 57 -27.37 -10.09 -18.18
C ALA A 57 -27.45 -8.91 -17.19
N ASN A 58 -28.35 -8.96 -16.22
CA ASN A 58 -28.54 -7.92 -15.21
C ASN A 58 -27.74 -8.13 -13.92
N ASP A 59 -27.11 -9.29 -13.72
CA ASP A 59 -26.32 -9.60 -12.50
C ASP A 59 -24.88 -9.04 -12.51
N ILE A 60 -24.51 -8.21 -13.48
CA ILE A 60 -23.31 -7.34 -13.44
C ILE A 60 -23.62 -6.05 -12.66
N ALA A 61 -24.54 -6.09 -11.74
CA ALA A 61 -25.10 -4.90 -11.09
C ALA A 61 -24.21 -4.29 -9.99
N SER A 62 -23.19 -4.96 -9.48
CA SER A 62 -22.29 -4.36 -8.48
C SER A 62 -21.29 -3.36 -9.09
N SER A 63 -20.95 -3.47 -10.37
CA SER A 63 -20.19 -2.46 -11.12
C SER A 63 -21.09 -1.47 -11.87
N GLY A 64 -22.41 -1.62 -11.80
CA GLY A 64 -23.38 -0.85 -12.59
C GLY A 64 -23.41 0.65 -12.31
N ASN A 65 -22.89 1.11 -11.16
CA ASN A 65 -22.86 2.51 -10.77
C ASN A 65 -21.45 3.14 -10.79
N ALA A 66 -20.44 2.49 -11.34
CA ALA A 66 -19.10 3.08 -11.50
C ALA A 66 -19.14 4.27 -12.49
N TYR A 67 -18.27 5.26 -12.27
CA TYR A 67 -18.17 6.47 -13.11
C TYR A 67 -18.13 6.16 -14.61
N LYS A 68 -17.42 5.12 -15.00
CA LYS A 68 -17.30 4.67 -16.37
C LYS A 68 -18.66 4.33 -17.01
N ASN A 69 -19.51 3.60 -16.29
CA ASN A 69 -20.86 3.27 -16.77
C ASN A 69 -21.78 4.50 -16.73
N TYR A 70 -21.54 5.39 -15.77
CA TYR A 70 -22.24 6.67 -15.70
C TYR A 70 -21.94 7.53 -16.91
N ILE A 71 -20.67 7.74 -17.28
CA ILE A 71 -20.30 8.60 -18.42
C ILE A 71 -20.72 7.99 -19.76
N LYS A 72 -20.67 6.66 -19.91
CA LYS A 72 -21.21 5.96 -21.09
C LYS A 72 -22.71 6.21 -21.29
N ARG A 73 -23.47 6.30 -20.20
CA ARG A 73 -24.91 6.59 -20.24
C ARG A 73 -25.23 7.98 -20.78
N TYR A 74 -24.33 8.92 -20.58
CA TYR A 74 -24.46 10.31 -20.98
C TYR A 74 -23.47 10.74 -22.08
N SER A 75 -22.93 9.78 -22.84
CA SER A 75 -21.93 10.02 -23.90
C SER A 75 -22.38 11.02 -24.97
N ASP A 76 -23.68 11.08 -25.23
CA ASP A 76 -24.28 11.95 -26.24
C ASP A 76 -24.73 13.30 -25.66
N ALA A 77 -24.53 13.57 -24.38
CA ALA A 77 -24.92 14.83 -23.76
C ALA A 77 -23.95 15.96 -24.12
N ASP A 78 -24.49 17.15 -24.32
CA ASP A 78 -23.72 18.35 -24.59
C ASP A 78 -22.83 18.74 -23.38
N LYS A 79 -21.79 19.51 -23.62
CA LYS A 79 -20.92 20.11 -22.58
C LYS A 79 -21.05 21.63 -22.66
N PRO A 80 -22.05 22.23 -22.02
CA PRO A 80 -22.27 23.66 -22.06
C PRO A 80 -21.10 24.43 -21.41
N LEU A 81 -20.66 25.53 -22.03
CA LEU A 81 -19.61 26.39 -21.50
C LEU A 81 -20.11 27.39 -20.43
N GLU A 82 -21.42 27.42 -20.18
CA GLU A 82 -22.00 28.25 -19.16
C GLU A 82 -21.62 27.75 -17.77
N GLU A 83 -21.10 28.63 -16.92
CA GLU A 83 -20.78 28.28 -15.54
C GLU A 83 -22.04 28.38 -14.66
N VAL A 84 -22.28 27.32 -13.88
CA VAL A 84 -23.37 27.26 -12.92
C VAL A 84 -22.75 27.43 -11.52
N SER A 85 -22.93 28.62 -10.93
CA SER A 85 -22.53 28.94 -9.58
C SER A 85 -23.74 29.29 -8.70
N PHE A 86 -23.59 29.20 -7.39
CA PHE A 86 -24.62 29.51 -6.42
C PHE A 86 -24.01 30.11 -5.15
N ASP A 87 -24.84 30.79 -4.36
CA ASP A 87 -24.41 31.38 -3.10
C ASP A 87 -24.06 30.29 -2.09
N ILE A 88 -22.77 30.20 -1.75
CA ILE A 88 -22.26 29.21 -0.79
C ILE A 88 -22.85 29.40 0.60
N THR A 89 -23.27 30.61 0.95
CA THR A 89 -23.86 30.93 2.26
C THR A 89 -25.34 30.57 2.36
N GLY A 90 -25.99 30.26 1.23
CA GLY A 90 -27.38 29.80 1.13
C GLY A 90 -27.61 28.34 1.50
N TYR A 91 -26.72 27.75 2.26
CA TYR A 91 -26.75 26.33 2.61
C TYR A 91 -27.87 25.95 3.58
N LYS A 92 -28.22 24.66 3.57
CA LYS A 92 -29.01 23.97 4.58
C LYS A 92 -28.15 22.90 5.24
N ALA A 93 -28.01 22.94 6.56
CA ALA A 93 -27.31 21.91 7.31
C ALA A 93 -28.31 21.01 8.04
N SER A 94 -28.08 19.70 8.05
CA SER A 94 -28.89 18.75 8.83
C SER A 94 -28.21 18.39 10.15
N ASP A 95 -26.90 18.25 10.14
CA ASP A 95 -26.05 17.93 11.30
C ASP A 95 -24.72 18.66 11.14
N GLY A 96 -23.93 18.75 12.19
CA GLY A 96 -22.62 19.41 12.18
C GLY A 96 -22.68 20.91 12.52
N ASN A 97 -21.49 21.48 12.67
CA ASN A 97 -21.32 22.89 13.06
C ASN A 97 -20.77 23.67 11.87
N PHE A 98 -21.62 24.44 11.20
CA PHE A 98 -21.27 25.28 10.06
C PHE A 98 -21.52 26.75 10.42
N GLU A 99 -20.56 27.61 10.11
CA GLU A 99 -20.66 29.04 10.32
C GLU A 99 -20.19 29.80 9.08
N THR A 100 -20.87 30.90 8.78
CA THR A 100 -20.42 31.86 7.75
C THR A 100 -19.52 32.90 8.41
N THR A 101 -18.29 33.04 7.90
CA THR A 101 -17.28 33.94 8.49
C THR A 101 -16.37 34.53 7.40
N ASP A 102 -15.52 35.46 7.76
CA ASP A 102 -14.42 35.98 6.92
C ASP A 102 -13.15 35.25 7.34
N PHE A 103 -12.36 34.72 6.39
CA PHE A 103 -11.15 33.98 6.67
C PHE A 103 -10.08 34.21 5.60
N GLU A 104 -8.81 34.44 6.02
CA GLU A 104 -7.61 34.59 5.17
C GLU A 104 -7.83 35.45 3.89
N GLY A 105 -8.43 36.62 4.10
CA GLY A 105 -8.67 37.63 3.05
C GLY A 105 -9.94 37.44 2.24
N GLU A 106 -10.61 36.29 2.34
CA GLU A 106 -11.89 36.02 1.72
C GLU A 106 -13.06 36.29 2.67
N LYS A 107 -14.17 36.82 2.12
CA LYS A 107 -15.41 37.11 2.83
C LYS A 107 -16.45 36.03 2.55
N ASP A 108 -17.40 35.94 3.47
CA ASP A 108 -18.56 35.06 3.28
C ASP A 108 -18.15 33.61 2.97
N VAL A 109 -17.19 33.08 3.73
CA VAL A 109 -16.75 31.66 3.63
C VAL A 109 -17.51 30.81 4.63
N VAL A 110 -17.75 29.54 4.28
CA VAL A 110 -18.39 28.57 5.17
C VAL A 110 -17.31 27.74 5.86
N SER A 111 -17.26 27.81 7.20
CA SER A 111 -16.39 26.96 8.01
C SER A 111 -17.02 25.58 8.20
N TRP A 112 -16.20 24.54 8.06
CA TRP A 112 -16.54 23.16 8.35
C TRP A 112 -15.38 22.48 9.09
N LEU A 113 -15.37 22.65 10.40
CA LEU A 113 -14.24 22.27 11.25
C LEU A 113 -14.46 20.94 12.01
N ASP A 114 -15.67 20.40 11.94
CA ASP A 114 -16.00 19.09 12.50
C ASP A 114 -15.93 18.01 11.43
N SER A 115 -15.57 16.79 11.84
CA SER A 115 -15.48 15.63 10.92
C SER A 115 -16.85 15.11 10.46
N GLU A 116 -17.93 15.53 11.10
CA GLU A 116 -19.29 15.06 10.86
C GLU A 116 -20.16 16.19 10.31
N GLY A 117 -21.29 15.84 9.75
CA GLY A 117 -22.33 16.75 9.29
C GLY A 117 -22.60 16.67 7.79
N THR A 118 -23.80 17.11 7.44
CA THR A 118 -24.24 17.20 6.03
C THR A 118 -24.68 18.62 5.73
N ILE A 119 -24.16 19.17 4.65
CA ILE A 119 -24.47 20.49 4.14
C ILE A 119 -25.01 20.38 2.71
N SER A 120 -26.01 21.17 2.35
CA SER A 120 -26.61 21.11 1.02
C SER A 120 -26.99 22.47 0.47
N TRP A 121 -26.97 22.61 -0.84
CA TRP A 121 -27.33 23.81 -1.60
C TRP A 121 -28.35 23.50 -2.67
N GLU A 122 -29.32 24.36 -2.87
CA GLU A 122 -30.23 24.33 -4.01
C GLU A 122 -29.73 25.31 -5.09
N PHE A 123 -29.64 24.86 -6.33
CA PHE A 123 -29.23 25.69 -7.47
C PHE A 123 -30.09 25.40 -8.71
N ASN A 124 -29.98 26.25 -9.71
CA ASN A 124 -30.74 26.09 -10.95
C ASN A 124 -29.83 25.97 -12.16
N VAL A 125 -30.10 25.04 -13.02
CA VAL A 125 -29.37 24.78 -14.27
C VAL A 125 -30.25 25.27 -15.43
N GLU A 126 -29.72 26.14 -16.28
CA GLU A 126 -30.44 26.65 -17.44
C GLU A 126 -30.32 25.74 -18.65
N THR A 127 -29.15 25.11 -18.83
CA THR A 127 -28.87 24.23 -19.98
C THR A 127 -28.48 22.83 -19.48
N ALA A 128 -29.23 21.82 -19.91
CA ALA A 128 -28.91 20.43 -19.58
C ALA A 128 -27.60 19.99 -20.24
N GLY A 129 -26.76 19.24 -19.50
CA GLY A 129 -25.49 18.74 -20.03
C GLY A 129 -24.57 18.12 -19.00
N LEU A 130 -23.38 17.77 -19.44
CA LEU A 130 -22.27 17.30 -18.61
C LEU A 130 -21.42 18.48 -18.17
N TYR A 131 -21.16 18.58 -16.87
CA TYR A 131 -20.37 19.64 -16.26
C TYR A 131 -19.30 19.02 -15.36
N ASN A 132 -18.09 19.60 -15.35
CA ASN A 132 -17.11 19.38 -14.29
C ASN A 132 -17.52 20.16 -13.05
N MET A 133 -17.11 19.74 -11.88
CA MET A 133 -17.29 20.46 -10.62
C MET A 133 -15.95 20.89 -10.05
N ARG A 134 -15.85 22.12 -9.54
CA ARG A 134 -14.70 22.61 -8.78
C ARG A 134 -15.13 23.22 -7.46
N MET A 135 -14.19 23.22 -6.52
CA MET A 135 -14.38 23.82 -5.20
C MET A 135 -13.17 24.66 -4.84
N LEU A 136 -13.40 25.92 -4.44
CA LEU A 136 -12.39 26.79 -3.81
C LEU A 136 -12.48 26.61 -2.30
N TYR A 137 -11.46 26.01 -1.70
CA TYR A 137 -11.44 25.74 -0.27
C TYR A 137 -10.05 26.01 0.34
N TYR A 138 -10.03 26.12 1.67
CA TYR A 138 -8.80 26.26 2.46
C TYR A 138 -8.76 25.12 3.48
N PRO A 139 -7.84 24.17 3.36
CA PRO A 139 -7.67 23.08 4.31
C PRO A 139 -7.03 23.63 5.60
N VAL A 140 -7.64 23.38 6.76
CA VAL A 140 -7.07 23.82 8.03
C VAL A 140 -5.93 22.93 8.45
N ALA A 141 -4.78 23.53 8.76
CA ALA A 141 -3.56 22.85 9.18
C ALA A 141 -3.73 22.06 10.50
N GLY A 142 -2.88 21.06 10.69
CA GLY A 142 -2.71 20.36 11.96
C GLY A 142 -3.27 18.93 12.05
N ARG A 143 -4.04 18.45 11.06
CA ARG A 143 -4.47 17.03 11.02
C ARG A 143 -3.60 16.15 10.11
N ASN A 144 -2.80 16.72 9.22
CA ASN A 144 -1.90 16.02 8.29
C ASN A 144 -2.54 14.88 7.49
N THR A 145 -3.86 14.90 7.28
CA THR A 145 -4.63 13.89 6.58
C THR A 145 -5.39 14.52 5.43
N THR A 146 -5.72 13.74 4.41
CA THR A 146 -6.61 14.17 3.33
C THR A 146 -7.95 14.65 3.89
N VAL A 147 -8.61 15.54 3.18
CA VAL A 147 -10.01 15.89 3.44
C VAL A 147 -10.87 14.92 2.64
N GLU A 148 -11.83 14.29 3.30
CA GLU A 148 -12.69 13.26 2.70
C GLU A 148 -14.16 13.68 2.83
N ILE A 149 -14.88 13.70 1.72
CA ILE A 149 -16.31 14.04 1.65
C ILE A 149 -17.08 13.05 0.76
N GLU A 150 -18.35 12.84 1.09
CA GLU A 150 -19.31 12.22 0.17
C GLU A 150 -20.02 13.31 -0.62
N VAL A 151 -20.28 13.07 -1.89
CA VAL A 151 -20.99 13.99 -2.79
C VAL A 151 -22.25 13.33 -3.31
N LYS A 152 -23.41 13.96 -3.05
CA LYS A 152 -24.71 13.54 -3.58
C LYS A 152 -25.31 14.63 -4.43
N LEU A 153 -25.94 14.21 -5.52
CA LEU A 153 -26.73 15.08 -6.38
C LEU A 153 -28.19 14.60 -6.36
N ASP A 154 -29.10 15.51 -6.01
CA ASP A 154 -30.54 15.21 -5.89
C ASP A 154 -30.88 14.08 -4.90
N GLY A 155 -30.01 13.89 -3.90
CA GLY A 155 -30.18 12.90 -2.84
C GLY A 155 -29.54 11.55 -3.10
N ASP A 156 -29.06 11.29 -4.32
CA ASP A 156 -28.43 10.05 -4.73
C ASP A 156 -26.94 10.23 -5.06
N TYR A 157 -26.17 9.15 -5.01
CA TYR A 157 -24.80 9.14 -5.52
C TYR A 157 -24.82 9.02 -7.03
N PRO A 158 -24.30 10.01 -7.79
CA PRO A 158 -24.27 9.94 -9.26
C PRO A 158 -23.53 8.69 -9.75
N PHE A 159 -22.43 8.35 -9.11
CA PHE A 159 -21.62 7.16 -9.36
C PHE A 159 -20.90 6.73 -8.07
N SER A 160 -20.36 5.52 -8.03
CA SER A 160 -19.81 4.91 -6.81
C SER A 160 -18.66 5.71 -6.18
N GLU A 161 -17.82 6.33 -7.01
CA GLU A 161 -16.65 7.09 -6.59
C GLU A 161 -17.01 8.37 -5.81
N THR A 162 -18.24 8.90 -5.98
CA THR A 162 -18.73 10.06 -5.20
C THR A 162 -19.03 9.75 -3.73
N LYS A 163 -18.99 8.46 -3.34
CA LYS A 163 -19.05 8.05 -1.92
C LYS A 163 -17.78 8.40 -1.13
N LEU A 164 -16.68 8.65 -1.83
CA LEU A 164 -15.43 9.10 -1.22
C LEU A 164 -14.66 9.99 -2.20
N ILE A 165 -14.79 11.29 -2.04
CA ILE A 165 -13.98 12.28 -2.74
C ILE A 165 -12.89 12.77 -1.79
N GLU A 166 -11.64 12.61 -2.20
CA GLU A 166 -10.48 13.11 -1.48
C GLU A 166 -10.06 14.47 -2.05
N LEU A 167 -9.92 15.47 -1.19
CA LEU A 167 -9.45 16.81 -1.53
C LEU A 167 -7.99 16.98 -1.12
N ASP A 168 -7.19 17.59 -1.99
CA ASP A 168 -5.75 17.74 -1.81
C ASP A 168 -5.39 18.68 -0.65
N ARG A 169 -4.24 18.43 -0.03
CA ARG A 169 -3.46 19.35 0.77
C ARG A 169 -2.15 19.62 0.06
N TYR A 170 -1.68 20.85 0.15
CA TYR A 170 -0.40 21.21 -0.46
C TYR A 170 0.72 21.15 0.58
N TRP A 171 1.92 20.89 0.13
CA TRP A 171 3.09 20.64 0.96
C TRP A 171 4.27 21.47 0.47
N LYS A 172 5.13 21.90 1.38
CA LYS A 172 6.37 22.61 1.04
C LYS A 172 7.52 22.15 1.92
N ASN A 173 8.74 22.45 1.50
CA ASN A 173 9.90 22.32 2.36
C ASN A 173 9.75 23.22 3.60
N SER A 174 10.04 22.70 4.80
CA SER A 174 9.96 23.46 6.05
C SER A 174 10.90 24.67 6.08
N THR A 175 11.94 24.66 5.26
CA THR A 175 12.92 25.76 5.13
C THR A 175 13.09 26.14 3.66
N SER A 176 13.26 27.43 3.39
CA SER A 176 13.48 27.97 2.06
C SER A 176 14.86 27.63 1.46
N SER A 177 15.79 27.18 2.29
CA SER A 177 17.12 26.70 1.89
C SER A 177 17.45 25.41 2.61
N ILE A 178 18.01 24.44 1.86
CA ILE A 178 18.36 23.14 2.43
C ILE A 178 19.51 23.30 3.44
N GLN A 179 19.26 22.88 4.68
CA GLN A 179 20.18 22.98 5.79
C GLN A 179 21.34 21.95 5.66
N TYR A 180 22.48 22.26 6.29
CA TYR A 180 23.63 21.36 6.39
C TYR A 180 23.68 20.66 7.75
N ASP A 181 24.38 19.51 7.81
CA ASP A 181 24.70 18.84 9.05
C ASP A 181 25.63 19.71 9.93
N ALA A 182 25.80 19.33 11.20
CA ALA A 182 26.63 20.07 12.18
C ALA A 182 28.10 20.24 11.72
N LEU A 183 28.57 19.37 10.81
CA LEU A 183 29.93 19.45 10.23
C LEU A 183 29.97 20.28 8.93
N ASN A 184 28.86 20.84 8.48
CA ASN A 184 28.70 21.54 7.20
C ASN A 184 29.17 20.71 5.97
N LYS A 185 29.07 19.38 6.07
CA LYS A 185 29.50 18.47 4.98
C LYS A 185 28.34 18.02 4.13
N ASN A 186 27.31 17.43 4.75
CA ASN A 186 26.16 16.91 4.06
C ASN A 186 24.95 17.84 4.26
N GLN A 187 24.10 17.94 3.23
CA GLN A 187 22.80 18.56 3.39
C GLN A 187 21.85 17.59 4.10
N LYS A 188 20.91 18.15 4.86
CA LYS A 188 19.80 17.42 5.50
C LYS A 188 18.56 17.53 4.64
N ARG A 189 17.75 16.45 4.58
CA ARG A 189 16.46 16.50 3.91
C ARG A 189 15.55 17.47 4.68
N PRO A 190 14.94 18.46 4.00
CA PRO A 190 13.96 19.32 4.65
C PRO A 190 12.68 18.51 4.95
N PRO A 191 12.15 18.55 6.18
CA PRO A 191 10.82 18.01 6.46
C PRO A 191 9.77 18.67 5.56
N GLN A 192 8.72 17.91 5.22
CA GLN A 192 7.59 18.44 4.48
C GLN A 192 6.54 18.96 5.45
N VAL A 193 6.12 20.20 5.29
CA VAL A 193 5.07 20.85 6.09
C VAL A 193 3.93 21.27 5.18
N GLU A 194 2.73 21.36 5.74
CA GLU A 194 1.56 21.85 5.00
C GLU A 194 1.81 23.27 4.48
N TYR A 195 1.36 23.52 3.25
CA TYR A 195 1.35 24.85 2.63
C TYR A 195 -0.05 25.41 2.70
N ASP A 196 -0.26 26.27 3.67
CA ASP A 196 -1.56 26.89 3.94
C ASP A 196 -1.91 27.92 2.85
N CYS A 197 -2.88 27.60 2.02
CA CYS A 197 -3.39 28.48 0.96
C CYS A 197 -4.81 28.07 0.52
N TRP A 198 -5.47 28.99 -0.18
CA TRP A 198 -6.68 28.65 -0.92
C TRP A 198 -6.36 27.72 -2.08
N VAL A 199 -7.15 26.66 -2.20
CA VAL A 199 -6.99 25.59 -3.21
C VAL A 199 -8.20 25.64 -4.14
N ASP A 200 -8.02 25.96 -5.40
CA ASP A 200 -9.03 25.78 -6.44
C ASP A 200 -8.88 24.36 -7.02
N TYR A 201 -9.82 23.48 -6.67
CA TYR A 201 -9.68 22.06 -6.91
C TYR A 201 -10.81 21.53 -7.79
N PRO A 202 -10.51 21.09 -9.01
CA PRO A 202 -11.44 20.33 -9.82
C PRO A 202 -11.64 18.94 -9.20
N ILE A 203 -12.88 18.52 -9.02
CA ILE A 203 -13.21 17.20 -8.48
C ILE A 203 -12.81 16.14 -9.51
N LYS A 204 -11.80 15.35 -9.17
CA LYS A 204 -11.14 14.40 -10.07
C LYS A 204 -10.88 13.06 -9.42
N ASP A 205 -10.54 12.08 -10.25
CA ASP A 205 -10.09 10.78 -9.79
C ASP A 205 -8.74 10.89 -9.07
N LYS A 206 -8.71 10.56 -7.78
CA LYS A 206 -7.50 10.61 -6.95
C LYS A 206 -6.46 9.55 -7.35
N ASP A 207 -6.90 8.42 -7.88
CA ASP A 207 -6.02 7.39 -8.41
C ASP A 207 -5.42 7.76 -9.77
N GLY A 208 -5.96 8.80 -10.40
CA GLY A 208 -5.48 9.34 -11.66
C GLY A 208 -5.59 8.37 -12.83
N LEU A 209 -6.60 7.50 -12.82
CA LEU A 209 -6.89 6.62 -13.96
C LEU A 209 -7.54 7.40 -15.11
N ILE A 210 -8.15 8.54 -14.77
CA ILE A 210 -8.86 9.42 -15.70
C ILE A 210 -8.11 10.73 -15.83
N ASN A 211 -7.83 11.14 -17.06
CA ASN A 211 -7.05 12.35 -17.35
C ASN A 211 -7.80 13.67 -17.06
N THR A 212 -9.14 13.61 -16.99
CA THR A 212 -10.02 14.79 -16.84
C THR A 212 -10.71 14.76 -15.48
N PRO A 213 -11.17 15.93 -14.97
CA PRO A 213 -12.08 15.96 -13.85
C PRO A 213 -13.35 15.16 -14.11
N TYR A 214 -14.03 14.71 -13.04
CA TYR A 214 -15.32 14.02 -13.17
C TYR A 214 -16.37 14.91 -13.79
N PHE A 215 -17.17 14.34 -14.70
CA PHE A 215 -18.34 14.96 -15.26
C PHE A 215 -19.60 14.56 -14.48
N PHE A 216 -20.44 15.53 -14.22
CA PHE A 216 -21.77 15.36 -13.60
C PHE A 216 -22.83 15.78 -14.61
N TYR A 217 -23.78 14.90 -14.88
CA TYR A 217 -24.91 15.24 -15.74
C TYR A 217 -25.95 16.04 -14.95
N LEU A 218 -26.27 17.24 -15.40
CA LEU A 218 -27.27 18.10 -14.83
C LEU A 218 -28.40 18.28 -15.86
N SER A 219 -29.64 18.04 -15.46
CA SER A 219 -30.81 18.35 -16.29
C SER A 219 -31.17 19.84 -16.18
N GLU A 220 -32.01 20.35 -17.08
CA GLU A 220 -32.58 21.69 -16.93
C GLU A 220 -33.52 21.73 -15.72
N GLY A 221 -33.33 22.71 -14.83
CA GLY A 221 -34.16 22.93 -13.67
C GLY A 221 -33.42 23.03 -12.35
N LYS A 222 -34.13 22.71 -11.27
CA LYS A 222 -33.60 22.79 -9.89
C LYS A 222 -32.91 21.51 -9.50
N HIS A 223 -31.74 21.65 -8.92
CA HIS A 223 -30.93 20.56 -8.36
C HIS A 223 -30.55 20.83 -6.91
N THR A 224 -30.18 19.78 -6.21
CA THR A 224 -29.66 19.84 -4.84
C THR A 224 -28.31 19.14 -4.80
N LEU A 225 -27.25 19.89 -4.48
CA LEU A 225 -25.92 19.34 -4.17
C LEU A 225 -25.82 19.15 -2.66
N SER A 226 -25.35 18.00 -2.21
CA SER A 226 -25.13 17.70 -0.80
C SER A 226 -23.74 17.12 -0.56
N PHE A 227 -23.03 17.66 0.43
CA PHE A 227 -21.77 17.11 0.92
C PHE A 227 -21.98 16.56 2.32
N THR A 228 -21.50 15.34 2.56
CA THR A 228 -21.46 14.75 3.90
C THR A 228 -19.99 14.56 4.30
N GLY A 229 -19.65 15.05 5.47
CA GLY A 229 -18.30 14.97 6.00
C GLY A 229 -17.95 13.55 6.44
N VAL A 230 -16.84 13.06 5.96
CA VAL A 230 -16.20 11.83 6.43
C VAL A 230 -14.98 12.18 7.27
N LYS A 231 -14.18 13.14 6.77
CA LYS A 231 -12.98 13.65 7.44
C LYS A 231 -12.73 15.07 6.97
N THR A 232 -13.45 16.00 7.56
CA THR A 232 -13.40 17.40 7.17
C THR A 232 -12.54 18.21 8.14
N ASN A 233 -12.08 19.34 7.75
CA ASN A 233 -11.49 20.42 8.49
C ASN A 233 -11.05 21.49 7.46
N LEU A 234 -12.00 22.28 6.99
CA LEU A 234 -11.74 23.25 5.92
C LEU A 234 -12.68 24.46 6.00
N TYR A 235 -12.32 25.49 5.24
CA TYR A 235 -13.21 26.60 4.88
C TYR A 235 -13.54 26.47 3.40
N MET A 236 -14.81 26.69 3.02
CA MET A 236 -15.27 26.68 1.62
C MET A 236 -15.64 28.09 1.18
N LYS A 237 -15.17 28.51 0.02
CA LYS A 237 -15.48 29.82 -0.56
C LYS A 237 -16.44 29.74 -1.72
N GLU A 238 -16.26 28.77 -2.60
CA GLU A 238 -17.01 28.67 -3.84
C GLU A 238 -17.12 27.21 -4.28
N ILE A 239 -18.27 26.88 -4.85
CA ILE A 239 -18.48 25.62 -5.59
C ILE A 239 -19.13 26.03 -6.91
N SER A 240 -18.60 25.55 -8.02
CA SER A 240 -19.20 25.79 -9.34
C SER A 240 -19.14 24.56 -10.24
N PHE A 241 -20.08 24.48 -11.15
CA PHE A 241 -20.10 23.56 -12.26
C PHE A 241 -19.70 24.30 -13.53
N TYR A 242 -18.76 23.75 -14.29
CA TYR A 242 -18.14 24.44 -15.42
C TYR A 242 -17.69 23.47 -16.51
N ASN A 243 -17.40 23.98 -17.66
CA ASN A 243 -16.63 23.32 -18.68
C ASN A 243 -15.58 24.30 -19.24
N THR A 244 -14.48 23.79 -19.71
CA THR A 244 -13.47 24.56 -20.40
C THR A 244 -13.59 24.35 -21.90
N GLU A 245 -13.24 25.37 -22.70
CA GLU A 245 -13.06 25.21 -24.13
C GLU A 245 -11.97 24.16 -24.42
N GLU A 246 -12.07 23.51 -25.58
CA GLU A 246 -10.99 22.63 -26.02
C GLU A 246 -9.69 23.42 -26.16
N LEU A 247 -8.61 22.85 -25.65
CA LEU A 247 -7.27 23.48 -25.75
C LEU A 247 -6.92 23.70 -27.24
N PRO A 248 -6.44 24.90 -27.59
CA PRO A 248 -5.97 25.16 -28.94
C PRO A 248 -4.70 24.34 -29.23
N SER A 249 -4.42 24.07 -30.48
CA SER A 249 -3.09 23.58 -30.87
C SER A 249 -2.08 24.70 -30.74
N TYR A 250 -0.79 24.37 -30.55
CA TYR A 250 0.27 25.38 -30.48
C TYR A 250 0.34 26.23 -31.77
N GLU A 251 0.10 25.64 -32.93
CA GLU A 251 0.06 26.35 -34.21
C GLU A 251 -0.98 27.48 -34.28
N ASP A 252 -2.12 27.32 -33.57
CA ASP A 252 -3.20 28.30 -33.50
C ASP A 252 -2.85 29.50 -32.61
N ILE A 253 -1.98 29.29 -31.61
CA ILE A 253 -1.58 30.33 -30.64
C ILE A 253 -0.11 30.76 -30.74
N LYS A 254 0.63 30.16 -31.65
CA LYS A 254 2.06 30.39 -31.85
C LYS A 254 2.34 31.87 -32.07
N PRO A 255 3.25 32.48 -31.28
CA PRO A 255 3.64 33.84 -31.47
C PRO A 255 4.39 34.01 -32.79
N SER A 256 4.26 35.17 -33.41
CA SER A 256 5.06 35.50 -34.58
C SER A 256 6.54 35.62 -34.21
N GLN A 257 7.46 35.40 -35.18
CA GLN A 257 8.90 35.54 -34.95
C GLN A 257 9.26 36.95 -34.46
N ALA A 258 8.52 37.97 -34.88
CA ALA A 258 8.73 39.34 -34.42
C ALA A 258 8.42 39.53 -32.93
N GLU A 259 7.33 38.91 -32.41
CA GLU A 259 6.97 38.94 -31.01
C GLU A 259 7.99 38.18 -30.17
N ILE A 260 8.52 37.06 -30.68
CA ILE A 260 9.56 36.29 -30.00
C ILE A 260 10.84 37.13 -29.89
N ASP A 261 11.26 37.78 -30.99
CA ASP A 261 12.47 38.58 -31.06
C ASP A 261 12.36 39.90 -30.27
N GLU A 262 11.14 40.43 -30.05
CA GLU A 262 10.89 41.59 -29.20
C GLU A 262 11.12 41.31 -27.72
N THR A 263 11.07 40.05 -27.27
CA THR A 263 11.35 39.71 -25.89
C THR A 263 12.82 40.02 -25.57
N PRO A 264 13.08 40.89 -24.54
CA PRO A 264 14.46 41.28 -24.25
C PRO A 264 15.32 40.08 -23.80
N ALA A 265 16.60 40.12 -24.22
CA ALA A 265 17.59 39.17 -23.73
C ALA A 265 17.73 39.28 -22.21
N LEU A 266 18.01 38.15 -21.58
CA LEU A 266 18.24 38.08 -20.12
C LEU A 266 19.55 38.80 -19.77
N SER A 267 19.54 39.61 -18.70
CA SER A 267 20.62 40.52 -18.35
C SER A 267 21.99 39.85 -18.16
N ASN A 268 22.02 38.58 -17.80
CA ASN A 268 23.26 37.83 -17.63
C ASN A 268 23.67 37.03 -18.86
N GLY A 269 22.87 37.02 -19.94
CA GLY A 269 23.09 36.19 -21.12
C GLY A 269 23.03 34.68 -20.85
N GLU A 270 22.44 34.28 -19.75
CA GLU A 270 22.23 32.87 -19.32
C GLU A 270 20.76 32.62 -19.05
N ALA A 271 20.29 31.41 -19.35
CA ALA A 271 18.96 30.98 -19.01
C ALA A 271 18.70 31.05 -17.48
N ILE A 272 17.47 31.30 -17.08
CA ILE A 272 17.02 31.27 -15.69
C ILE A 272 16.97 29.81 -15.26
N LEU A 273 17.75 29.44 -14.24
CA LEU A 273 17.79 28.11 -13.67
C LEU A 273 16.82 28.02 -12.48
N VAL A 274 15.98 27.01 -12.49
CA VAL A 274 15.09 26.65 -11.36
C VAL A 274 15.44 25.26 -10.88
N GLU A 275 15.96 25.18 -9.65
CA GLU A 275 16.39 23.92 -9.04
C GLU A 275 15.17 23.09 -8.62
N ALA A 276 15.16 21.80 -8.96
CA ALA A 276 13.99 20.96 -8.74
C ALA A 276 13.73 20.64 -7.26
N GLU A 277 14.75 20.64 -6.41
CA GLU A 277 14.64 20.39 -4.98
C GLU A 277 14.03 21.55 -4.18
N THR A 278 13.70 22.67 -4.84
CA THR A 278 13.12 23.86 -4.18
C THR A 278 11.76 24.24 -4.76
N PRO A 279 10.76 23.34 -4.75
CA PRO A 279 9.42 23.68 -5.22
C PRO A 279 8.77 24.75 -4.30
N LEU A 280 7.85 25.54 -4.87
CA LEU A 280 6.98 26.42 -4.12
C LEU A 280 6.06 25.59 -3.21
N TYR A 281 5.39 24.59 -3.81
CA TYR A 281 4.62 23.55 -3.12
C TYR A 281 4.43 22.33 -4.02
N THR A 282 3.98 21.24 -3.40
CA THR A 282 3.61 19.99 -4.07
C THR A 282 2.24 19.52 -3.59
N THR A 283 1.56 18.68 -4.36
CA THR A 283 0.25 18.10 -3.97
C THR A 283 0.37 16.84 -3.11
N SER A 284 1.58 16.41 -2.77
CA SER A 284 1.80 15.23 -1.94
C SER A 284 3.02 15.41 -1.04
N SER A 285 2.91 15.03 0.23
CA SER A 285 4.04 15.00 1.17
C SER A 285 5.14 14.02 0.74
N THR A 286 4.84 13.10 -0.19
CA THR A 286 5.81 12.14 -0.73
C THR A 286 6.75 12.77 -1.76
N LEU A 287 6.42 13.95 -2.27
CA LEU A 287 7.25 14.72 -3.22
C LEU A 287 8.25 15.59 -2.47
N TYR A 288 9.30 14.99 -1.96
CA TYR A 288 10.36 15.67 -1.23
C TYR A 288 11.69 15.64 -2.00
N PRO A 289 12.63 16.54 -1.69
CA PRO A 289 13.96 16.55 -2.29
C PRO A 289 14.71 15.24 -2.09
N THR A 290 15.28 14.72 -3.17
CA THR A 290 16.14 13.54 -3.21
C THR A 290 17.54 13.93 -3.70
N TYR A 291 18.47 12.99 -3.80
CA TYR A 291 19.83 13.30 -4.25
C TYR A 291 20.39 12.25 -5.20
N ASP A 292 21.10 12.73 -6.22
CA ASP A 292 21.89 11.89 -7.11
C ASP A 292 23.34 12.40 -7.16
N ARG A 293 24.31 11.48 -7.13
CA ARG A 293 25.75 11.73 -7.23
C ARG A 293 26.38 11.07 -8.44
N THR A 294 25.59 10.65 -9.41
CA THR A 294 26.08 9.87 -10.57
C THR A 294 26.68 10.75 -11.66
N ASP A 295 26.28 12.03 -11.75
CA ASP A 295 26.71 12.94 -12.80
C ASP A 295 27.22 14.26 -12.22
N TYR A 296 28.36 14.75 -12.71
CA TYR A 296 28.93 16.02 -12.28
C TYR A 296 28.15 17.23 -12.78
N THR A 297 27.30 17.08 -13.78
CA THR A 297 26.46 18.15 -14.35
C THR A 297 25.20 18.43 -13.56
N MET A 298 24.96 17.67 -12.48
CA MET A 298 23.87 17.92 -11.54
C MET A 298 24.01 19.27 -10.84
N SER A 299 22.92 19.86 -10.45
CA SER A 299 22.87 21.14 -9.76
C SER A 299 22.06 21.06 -8.46
N PRO A 300 22.70 21.29 -7.27
CA PRO A 300 24.12 21.33 -6.99
C PRO A 300 24.78 19.94 -7.04
N SER A 301 26.05 19.84 -7.40
CA SER A 301 26.79 18.58 -7.43
C SER A 301 27.97 18.54 -6.48
N HIS A 302 28.22 17.39 -5.85
CA HIS A 302 29.41 17.14 -5.06
C HIS A 302 29.82 15.65 -5.14
N PRO A 303 31.10 15.32 -5.40
CA PRO A 303 31.51 13.92 -5.61
C PRO A 303 31.45 13.04 -4.38
N VAL A 304 31.50 13.61 -3.15
CA VAL A 304 31.55 12.87 -1.90
C VAL A 304 30.38 13.22 -0.98
N ASN A 305 30.16 14.49 -0.72
CA ASN A 305 29.13 14.94 0.22
C ASN A 305 27.73 14.88 -0.39
N LYS A 306 26.74 14.56 0.41
CA LYS A 306 25.32 14.52 0.05
C LYS A 306 24.83 15.93 -0.30
N ARG A 307 24.24 16.10 -1.47
CA ARG A 307 23.54 17.31 -1.93
C ARG A 307 22.18 16.91 -2.44
N TYR A 308 21.14 17.48 -1.90
CA TYR A 308 19.80 17.33 -2.46
C TYR A 308 19.72 18.18 -3.72
N ASN A 309 19.47 17.56 -4.84
CA ASN A 309 19.55 18.16 -6.16
C ASN A 309 18.55 17.55 -7.13
N THR A 310 17.60 16.75 -6.63
CA THR A 310 16.57 16.15 -7.46
C THR A 310 15.25 16.11 -6.71
N ILE A 311 14.16 15.95 -7.47
CA ILE A 311 12.83 15.58 -6.97
C ILE A 311 12.29 14.44 -7.83
N GLY A 312 11.56 13.51 -7.23
CA GLY A 312 10.84 12.50 -7.99
C GLY A 312 11.44 11.11 -7.93
N ALA A 313 11.71 10.49 -9.09
CA ALA A 313 11.87 9.04 -9.27
C ALA A 313 10.58 8.28 -8.88
N ASP A 314 10.67 7.27 -8.01
CA ASP A 314 9.50 6.49 -7.59
C ASP A 314 8.52 7.32 -6.72
N THR A 315 8.99 8.39 -6.07
CA THR A 315 8.14 9.29 -5.27
C THR A 315 7.24 10.19 -6.11
N TRP A 316 7.57 10.39 -7.41
CA TRP A 316 6.77 11.14 -8.37
C TRP A 316 6.29 10.22 -9.51
N SER A 317 5.55 9.21 -9.16
CA SER A 317 5.08 8.18 -10.10
C SER A 317 3.56 8.05 -10.17
N LYS A 318 2.84 8.54 -9.16
CA LYS A 318 1.38 8.50 -9.17
C LYS A 318 0.83 9.63 -10.04
N ALA A 319 -0.17 9.32 -10.85
CA ALA A 319 -0.93 10.33 -11.56
C ALA A 319 -1.57 11.33 -10.58
N THR A 320 -1.87 12.53 -11.04
CA THR A 320 -2.32 13.69 -10.27
C THR A 320 -1.28 14.36 -9.33
N GLN A 321 -0.12 13.74 -9.11
CA GLN A 321 0.95 14.38 -8.35
C GLN A 321 1.54 15.56 -9.12
N THR A 322 1.49 16.74 -8.52
CA THR A 322 1.93 18.00 -9.14
C THR A 322 3.02 18.65 -8.31
N VAL A 323 4.04 19.17 -9.01
CA VAL A 323 5.10 20.00 -8.42
C VAL A 323 5.02 21.39 -9.02
N VAL A 324 4.94 22.41 -8.18
CA VAL A 324 4.77 23.81 -8.60
C VAL A 324 6.01 24.61 -8.22
N TYR A 325 6.50 25.40 -9.15
CA TYR A 325 7.65 26.28 -8.98
C TYR A 325 7.27 27.73 -9.20
N GLU A 326 7.88 28.64 -8.47
CA GLU A 326 7.81 30.09 -8.67
C GLU A 326 9.14 30.56 -9.27
N LEU A 327 9.08 31.38 -10.31
CA LEU A 327 10.25 32.06 -10.89
C LEU A 327 9.93 33.52 -11.19
N GLU A 328 10.96 34.33 -11.22
CA GLU A 328 10.86 35.74 -11.61
C GLU A 328 11.48 35.96 -12.97
N VAL A 329 10.72 36.59 -13.88
CA VAL A 329 11.26 37.03 -15.20
C VAL A 329 11.33 38.55 -15.25
N PRO A 330 12.38 39.12 -15.94
CA PRO A 330 12.63 40.54 -15.92
C PRO A 330 11.73 41.36 -16.86
N ALA A 331 11.06 40.74 -17.82
CA ALA A 331 10.23 41.40 -18.79
C ALA A 331 9.08 40.54 -19.28
N ASP A 332 7.97 41.16 -19.67
CA ASP A 332 6.90 40.48 -20.40
C ASP A 332 7.44 39.97 -21.74
N GLY A 333 7.05 38.78 -22.13
CA GLY A 333 7.48 38.20 -23.42
C GLY A 333 7.29 36.70 -23.54
N TYR A 334 7.94 36.15 -24.55
CA TYR A 334 7.84 34.74 -24.90
C TYR A 334 9.12 33.99 -24.52
N TYR A 335 8.93 32.91 -23.74
CA TYR A 335 10.01 32.13 -23.17
C TYR A 335 9.83 30.65 -23.53
N THR A 336 10.94 29.94 -23.72
CA THR A 336 10.93 28.48 -23.89
C THR A 336 11.57 27.78 -22.71
N ILE A 337 11.17 26.53 -22.46
CA ILE A 337 11.50 25.76 -21.26
C ILE A 337 12.22 24.48 -21.64
N ASN A 338 13.27 24.13 -20.88
CA ASN A 338 14.01 22.89 -21.01
C ASN A 338 14.13 22.23 -19.66
N LEU A 339 13.83 20.92 -19.58
CA LEU A 339 13.92 20.12 -18.37
C LEU A 339 15.17 19.24 -18.42
N LYS A 340 15.95 19.21 -17.33
CA LYS A 340 16.92 18.15 -17.10
C LYS A 340 16.31 17.08 -16.21
N CYS A 341 16.03 15.93 -16.81
CA CYS A 341 15.28 14.86 -16.15
C CYS A 341 15.80 13.47 -16.54
N ARG A 342 15.31 12.47 -15.83
CA ARG A 342 15.61 11.06 -16.08
C ARG A 342 14.35 10.23 -15.85
N GLN A 343 14.05 9.35 -16.80
CA GLN A 343 13.05 8.31 -16.65
C GLN A 343 13.74 6.95 -16.83
N SER A 344 14.08 6.28 -15.75
CA SER A 344 14.91 5.06 -15.76
C SER A 344 14.15 3.76 -15.42
N SER A 345 12.87 3.86 -15.09
CA SER A 345 12.07 2.73 -14.60
C SER A 345 11.25 2.04 -15.70
N MET A 346 10.62 2.80 -16.61
CA MET A 346 9.74 2.27 -17.64
C MET A 346 10.50 2.06 -18.96
N ARG A 347 11.25 0.98 -19.05
CA ARG A 347 12.03 0.68 -20.25
C ARG A 347 11.14 0.48 -21.46
N GLY A 348 11.49 1.17 -22.57
CA GLY A 348 10.73 1.12 -23.82
C GLY A 348 9.45 1.93 -23.84
N PHE A 349 9.18 2.69 -22.77
CA PHE A 349 8.03 3.56 -22.60
C PHE A 349 8.44 5.01 -22.29
N PHE A 350 7.45 5.82 -21.98
CA PHE A 350 7.59 7.22 -21.61
C PHE A 350 6.77 7.52 -20.35
N SER A 351 7.06 8.63 -19.70
CA SER A 351 6.25 9.21 -18.64
C SER A 351 5.65 10.52 -19.13
N ASN A 352 4.39 10.76 -18.79
CA ASN A 352 3.63 11.92 -19.23
C ASN A 352 3.61 13.01 -18.17
N ARG A 353 3.69 14.27 -18.63
CA ARG A 353 3.53 15.45 -17.77
C ARG A 353 2.63 16.46 -18.45
N ARG A 354 1.65 16.97 -17.70
CA ARG A 354 0.91 18.18 -18.06
C ARG A 354 1.64 19.38 -17.50
N VAL A 355 1.81 20.42 -18.31
CA VAL A 355 2.56 21.62 -17.93
C VAL A 355 1.61 22.79 -17.80
N TYR A 356 1.58 23.39 -16.62
CA TYR A 356 0.80 24.59 -16.35
C TYR A 356 1.72 25.82 -16.33
N ILE A 357 1.25 26.90 -16.93
CA ILE A 357 1.86 28.22 -16.91
C ILE A 357 0.87 29.17 -16.22
N ASN A 358 1.23 29.69 -15.05
CA ASN A 358 0.37 30.55 -14.24
C ASN A 358 -1.02 29.95 -13.95
N GLY A 359 -1.06 28.61 -13.77
CA GLY A 359 -2.26 27.87 -13.43
C GLY A 359 -3.08 27.35 -14.62
N GLU A 360 -2.71 27.68 -15.87
CA GLU A 360 -3.43 27.26 -17.08
C GLU A 360 -2.52 26.41 -17.99
N VAL A 361 -3.12 25.48 -18.74
CA VAL A 361 -2.44 24.73 -19.80
C VAL A 361 -2.60 25.52 -21.10
N PRO A 362 -1.51 26.03 -21.72
CA PRO A 362 -1.62 26.94 -22.86
C PRO A 362 -2.11 26.29 -24.17
N CYS A 363 -1.74 25.02 -24.39
CA CYS A 363 -2.04 24.32 -25.66
C CYS A 363 -2.04 22.80 -25.46
N LYS A 364 -2.55 22.07 -26.46
CA LYS A 364 -2.65 20.61 -26.44
C LYS A 364 -1.30 19.92 -26.26
N GLU A 365 -0.23 20.46 -26.83
CA GLU A 365 1.13 19.90 -26.78
C GLU A 365 1.74 19.98 -25.35
N LEU A 366 1.23 20.89 -24.50
CA LEU A 366 1.62 21.00 -23.09
C LEU A 366 0.66 20.23 -22.15
N ASP A 367 -0.45 19.73 -22.67
CA ASP A 367 -1.37 18.88 -21.91
C ASP A 367 -0.84 17.45 -21.75
N ASP A 368 -0.02 16.96 -22.68
CA ASP A 368 0.62 15.63 -22.64
C ASP A 368 2.05 15.64 -23.17
N VAL A 369 2.99 16.08 -22.34
CA VAL A 369 4.43 16.07 -22.66
C VAL A 369 5.03 14.71 -22.39
N LYS A 370 5.44 13.98 -23.44
CA LYS A 370 6.00 12.62 -23.39
C LYS A 370 7.51 12.65 -23.15
N ILE A 371 7.95 12.13 -21.98
CA ILE A 371 9.36 12.03 -21.60
C ILE A 371 9.81 10.59 -21.76
N GLN A 372 10.61 10.34 -22.78
CA GLN A 372 11.07 9.00 -23.18
C GLN A 372 12.00 8.37 -22.15
N TYR A 373 11.99 7.02 -22.08
CA TYR A 373 12.91 6.26 -21.26
C TYR A 373 14.37 6.62 -21.54
N SER A 374 15.08 6.95 -20.49
CA SER A 374 16.54 7.13 -20.50
C SER A 374 17.12 6.72 -19.14
N PRO A 375 18.04 5.74 -19.09
CA PRO A 375 18.74 5.39 -17.85
C PRO A 375 19.78 6.44 -17.44
N LYS A 376 19.98 7.45 -18.27
CA LYS A 376 20.90 8.56 -18.04
C LYS A 376 20.14 9.88 -18.02
N TRP A 377 20.69 10.85 -17.33
CA TRP A 377 20.20 12.22 -17.35
C TRP A 377 20.16 12.75 -18.78
N GLN A 378 19.04 13.31 -19.14
CA GLN A 378 18.76 13.91 -20.46
C GLN A 378 18.18 15.30 -20.30
N THR A 379 18.24 16.08 -21.37
CA THR A 379 17.51 17.36 -21.48
C THR A 379 16.35 17.17 -22.44
N VAL A 380 15.20 17.66 -22.05
CA VAL A 380 13.95 17.61 -22.81
C VAL A 380 13.46 19.03 -22.99
N ASN A 381 13.46 19.52 -24.23
CA ASN A 381 12.84 20.79 -24.56
C ASN A 381 11.32 20.60 -24.62
N LEU A 382 10.56 21.61 -24.22
CA LEU A 382 9.14 21.64 -24.54
C LEU A 382 9.03 22.05 -26.02
N GLU A 383 8.69 21.09 -26.87
CA GLU A 383 8.66 21.23 -28.33
C GLU A 383 7.46 20.49 -28.92
N THR A 384 7.05 20.90 -30.12
CA THR A 384 6.02 20.20 -30.91
C THR A 384 6.56 18.85 -31.41
N GLU A 385 5.71 18.02 -31.98
CA GLU A 385 6.11 16.74 -32.59
C GLU A 385 7.16 16.93 -33.71
N ASP A 386 7.11 18.06 -34.42
CA ASP A 386 8.05 18.41 -35.44
C ASP A 386 9.38 18.98 -34.90
N GLY A 387 9.54 19.11 -33.60
CA GLY A 387 10.73 19.60 -32.90
C GLY A 387 10.85 21.13 -32.88
N GLU A 388 9.76 21.86 -33.06
CA GLU A 388 9.74 23.31 -32.88
C GLU A 388 9.60 23.66 -31.39
N PRO A 389 10.41 24.59 -30.85
CA PRO A 389 10.28 25.02 -29.47
C PRO A 389 8.93 25.69 -29.23
N ILE A 390 8.26 25.28 -28.13
CA ILE A 390 7.05 25.92 -27.66
C ILE A 390 7.45 27.15 -26.85
N TYR A 391 6.96 28.32 -27.28
CA TYR A 391 7.12 29.58 -26.56
C TYR A 391 5.85 29.88 -25.77
N VAL A 392 6.02 30.08 -24.46
CA VAL A 392 4.95 30.43 -23.53
C VAL A 392 5.10 31.89 -23.12
N LYS A 393 3.97 32.57 -22.91
CA LYS A 393 3.96 33.96 -22.47
C LYS A 393 4.14 34.03 -20.95
N LEU A 394 5.19 34.75 -20.50
CA LEU A 394 5.41 35.06 -19.09
C LEU A 394 5.32 36.57 -18.86
N HIS A 395 4.92 36.95 -17.66
CA HIS A 395 4.74 38.34 -17.24
C HIS A 395 5.89 38.80 -16.36
N THR A 396 6.27 40.08 -16.45
CA THR A 396 7.30 40.66 -15.57
C THR A 396 7.01 40.39 -14.11
N GLY A 397 8.02 39.89 -13.40
CA GLY A 397 7.90 39.51 -11.98
C GLY A 397 7.64 38.01 -11.81
N LYS A 398 6.81 37.66 -10.82
CA LYS A 398 6.57 36.29 -10.43
C LYS A 398 5.63 35.56 -11.39
N ASN A 399 6.03 34.40 -11.81
CA ASN A 399 5.24 33.45 -12.59
C ASN A 399 5.32 32.06 -11.91
N THR A 400 4.35 31.21 -12.17
CA THR A 400 4.36 29.83 -11.73
C THR A 400 4.43 28.88 -12.91
N ILE A 401 5.23 27.82 -12.77
CA ILE A 401 5.29 26.69 -13.71
C ILE A 401 5.06 25.43 -12.89
N ALA A 402 4.11 24.59 -13.33
CA ALA A 402 3.81 23.35 -12.66
C ALA A 402 3.87 22.17 -13.62
N PHE A 403 4.26 21.02 -13.06
CA PHE A 403 4.32 19.75 -13.78
C PHE A 403 3.47 18.72 -13.02
N GLU A 404 2.37 18.28 -13.66
CA GLU A 404 1.48 17.24 -13.14
C GLU A 404 1.78 15.90 -13.82
N ALA A 405 1.91 14.85 -13.07
CA ALA A 405 1.96 13.50 -13.61
C ALA A 405 0.56 13.07 -14.07
N ILE A 406 0.43 12.69 -15.32
CA ILE A 406 -0.85 12.21 -15.91
C ILE A 406 -0.63 10.86 -16.59
N PRO A 407 -1.66 10.00 -16.68
CA PRO A 407 -1.54 8.76 -17.45
C PRO A 407 -1.44 8.98 -18.96
N GLY A 408 -1.96 10.09 -19.49
CA GLY A 408 -1.96 10.38 -20.92
C GLY A 408 -2.69 9.31 -21.74
N ASP A 409 -2.23 9.06 -22.98
CA ASP A 409 -2.79 8.04 -23.88
C ASP A 409 -2.75 6.61 -23.31
N ILE A 410 -1.79 6.32 -22.42
CA ILE A 410 -1.67 5.01 -21.77
C ILE A 410 -2.82 4.78 -20.76
N GLY A 411 -3.38 5.82 -20.18
CA GLY A 411 -4.53 5.72 -19.27
C GLY A 411 -5.70 4.96 -19.90
N GLU A 412 -6.08 5.30 -21.12
CA GLU A 412 -7.16 4.64 -21.84
C GLU A 412 -6.85 3.17 -22.17
N VAL A 413 -5.59 2.87 -22.50
CA VAL A 413 -5.14 1.49 -22.74
C VAL A 413 -5.26 0.68 -21.45
N MET A 414 -4.80 1.24 -20.32
CA MET A 414 -4.89 0.57 -19.01
C MET A 414 -6.34 0.34 -18.59
N GLU A 415 -7.21 1.29 -18.83
CA GLU A 415 -8.64 1.17 -18.54
C GLU A 415 -9.29 0.02 -19.32
N ARG A 416 -9.01 -0.08 -20.63
CA ARG A 416 -9.53 -1.20 -21.45
C ARG A 416 -8.94 -2.55 -21.06
N LEU A 417 -7.66 -2.58 -20.68
CA LEU A 417 -7.02 -3.81 -20.18
C LEU A 417 -7.59 -4.24 -18.82
N ASP A 418 -7.94 -3.30 -17.92
CA ASP A 418 -8.65 -3.61 -16.68
C ASP A 418 -10.00 -4.31 -16.95
N GLU A 419 -10.76 -3.83 -17.93
CA GLU A 419 -12.02 -4.48 -18.34
C GLU A 419 -11.80 -5.91 -18.83
N ILE A 420 -10.80 -6.09 -19.71
CA ILE A 420 -10.48 -7.40 -20.26
C ILE A 420 -10.08 -8.37 -19.15
N VAL A 421 -9.18 -7.93 -18.27
CA VAL A 421 -8.67 -8.74 -17.14
C VAL A 421 -9.79 -9.09 -16.16
N LEU A 422 -10.62 -8.12 -15.79
CA LEU A 422 -11.74 -8.33 -14.89
C LEU A 422 -12.74 -9.34 -15.50
N ARG A 423 -13.13 -9.14 -16.77
CA ARG A 423 -14.01 -10.05 -17.50
C ARG A 423 -13.44 -11.46 -17.59
N LEU A 424 -12.16 -11.59 -17.94
CA LEU A 424 -11.50 -12.90 -18.02
C LEU A 424 -11.42 -13.59 -16.65
N ASN A 425 -11.20 -12.86 -15.56
CA ASN A 425 -11.22 -13.39 -14.19
C ASN A 425 -12.63 -13.90 -13.81
N GLN A 426 -13.69 -13.20 -14.21
CA GLN A 426 -15.07 -13.66 -13.98
C GLN A 426 -15.34 -15.00 -14.70
N TYR A 427 -14.99 -15.09 -15.98
CA TYR A 427 -15.18 -16.34 -16.75
C TYR A 427 -14.25 -17.45 -16.28
N TYR A 428 -13.01 -17.15 -15.92
CA TYR A 428 -12.10 -18.09 -15.26
C TYR A 428 -12.77 -18.68 -13.99
N ARG A 429 -13.32 -17.85 -13.11
CA ARG A 429 -14.02 -18.29 -11.91
C ARG A 429 -15.23 -19.17 -12.25
N ARG A 430 -16.06 -18.79 -13.24
CA ARG A 430 -17.19 -19.63 -13.69
C ARG A 430 -16.75 -20.99 -14.19
N ILE A 431 -15.65 -21.06 -14.94
CA ILE A 431 -15.06 -22.34 -15.37
C ILE A 431 -14.64 -23.16 -14.14
N VAL A 432 -13.89 -22.57 -13.21
CA VAL A 432 -13.43 -23.27 -11.99
C VAL A 432 -14.60 -23.76 -11.14
N MET A 433 -15.70 -23.02 -11.06
CA MET A 433 -16.90 -23.44 -10.34
C MET A 433 -17.57 -24.70 -10.95
N ILE A 434 -17.29 -25.02 -12.20
CA ILE A 434 -17.79 -26.22 -12.92
C ILE A 434 -16.76 -27.34 -12.90
N THR A 435 -15.48 -27.01 -13.14
CA THR A 435 -14.41 -27.99 -13.41
C THR A 435 -13.54 -28.30 -12.22
N SER A 436 -13.55 -27.48 -11.19
CA SER A 436 -12.52 -27.35 -10.16
C SER A 436 -11.18 -26.83 -10.69
N THR A 437 -10.22 -26.57 -9.80
CA THR A 437 -8.84 -26.22 -10.14
C THR A 437 -7.96 -27.43 -10.50
N ASP A 438 -8.47 -28.64 -10.29
CA ASP A 438 -7.82 -29.91 -10.63
C ASP A 438 -8.83 -30.79 -11.37
N PRO A 439 -9.15 -30.47 -12.65
CA PRO A 439 -10.16 -31.16 -13.42
C PRO A 439 -9.75 -32.58 -13.76
N ASP A 440 -10.75 -33.47 -13.88
CA ASP A 440 -10.54 -34.81 -14.38
C ASP A 440 -10.27 -34.75 -15.90
N GLU A 441 -9.10 -35.24 -16.29
CA GLU A 441 -8.61 -35.28 -17.69
C GLU A 441 -9.54 -36.06 -18.64
N TYR A 442 -10.33 -36.99 -18.13
CA TYR A 442 -11.20 -37.85 -18.91
C TYR A 442 -12.66 -37.46 -18.90
N LYS A 443 -13.03 -36.43 -18.14
CA LYS A 443 -14.40 -35.94 -18.01
C LYS A 443 -14.64 -34.83 -19.02
N ASP A 444 -15.72 -34.98 -19.82
CA ASP A 444 -16.27 -33.90 -20.61
C ASP A 444 -17.17 -33.03 -19.72
N TYR A 445 -16.78 -31.78 -19.55
CA TYR A 445 -17.50 -30.83 -18.71
C TYR A 445 -18.59 -30.07 -19.47
N MET A 446 -18.70 -30.22 -20.77
CA MET A 446 -19.69 -29.52 -21.62
C MET A 446 -19.76 -28.03 -21.37
N LEU A 447 -18.58 -27.37 -21.30
CA LEU A 447 -18.48 -25.95 -20.92
C LEU A 447 -19.24 -25.02 -21.86
N GLU A 448 -19.29 -25.36 -23.16
CA GLU A 448 -20.05 -24.61 -24.15
C GLU A 448 -21.57 -24.62 -23.90
N ASP A 449 -22.08 -25.70 -23.30
CA ASP A 449 -23.50 -25.82 -22.95
C ASP A 449 -23.79 -25.07 -21.63
N GLN A 450 -22.86 -25.06 -20.70
CA GLN A 450 -23.03 -24.43 -19.38
C GLN A 450 -22.69 -22.93 -19.38
N ILE A 451 -21.80 -22.50 -20.28
CA ILE A 451 -21.42 -21.08 -20.47
C ILE A 451 -21.47 -20.82 -21.99
N PRO A 452 -22.64 -20.64 -22.58
CA PRO A 452 -22.76 -20.53 -24.04
C PRO A 452 -21.94 -19.40 -24.67
N GLU A 453 -21.78 -18.30 -23.96
CA GLU A 453 -21.02 -17.12 -24.39
C GLU A 453 -19.50 -17.23 -24.22
N LEU A 454 -18.99 -18.30 -23.64
CA LEU A 454 -17.56 -18.42 -23.25
C LEU A 454 -16.60 -18.22 -24.42
N LEU A 455 -16.86 -18.86 -25.54
CA LEU A 455 -15.98 -18.78 -26.71
C LEU A 455 -16.04 -17.41 -27.38
N ASP A 456 -17.22 -16.78 -27.40
CA ASP A 456 -17.40 -15.42 -27.92
C ASP A 456 -16.63 -14.42 -27.05
N VAL A 457 -16.73 -14.54 -25.73
CA VAL A 457 -15.96 -13.70 -24.79
C VAL A 457 -14.46 -13.88 -24.97
N PHE A 458 -13.98 -15.10 -25.14
CA PHE A 458 -12.56 -15.34 -25.41
C PHE A 458 -12.13 -14.73 -26.74
N GLN A 459 -12.95 -14.85 -27.80
CA GLN A 459 -12.63 -14.26 -29.09
C GLN A 459 -12.61 -12.74 -29.03
N GLU A 460 -13.60 -12.08 -28.41
CA GLU A 460 -13.63 -10.64 -28.19
C GLU A 460 -12.40 -10.17 -27.39
N SER A 461 -12.03 -10.92 -26.34
CA SER A 461 -10.83 -10.60 -25.54
C SER A 461 -9.54 -10.75 -26.34
N ILE A 462 -9.44 -11.77 -27.25
CA ILE A 462 -8.30 -11.91 -28.14
C ILE A 462 -8.16 -10.70 -29.06
N ASP A 463 -9.27 -10.30 -29.71
CA ASP A 463 -9.27 -9.18 -30.64
C ASP A 463 -8.94 -7.86 -29.94
N ALA A 464 -9.48 -7.66 -28.74
CA ALA A 464 -9.16 -6.50 -27.91
C ALA A 464 -7.68 -6.48 -27.44
N LEU A 465 -7.13 -7.62 -26.99
CA LEU A 465 -5.72 -7.71 -26.58
C LEU A 465 -4.76 -7.40 -27.73
N TYR A 466 -5.06 -7.84 -28.95
CA TYR A 466 -4.26 -7.47 -30.11
C TYR A 466 -4.41 -6.00 -30.47
N ALA A 467 -5.61 -5.43 -30.39
CA ALA A 467 -5.83 -4.00 -30.62
C ALA A 467 -5.03 -3.12 -29.64
N GLU A 468 -5.09 -3.46 -28.33
CA GLU A 468 -4.31 -2.72 -27.34
C GLU A 468 -2.79 -2.94 -27.49
N LYS A 469 -2.35 -4.15 -27.88
CA LYS A 469 -0.96 -4.39 -28.23
C LYS A 469 -0.49 -3.48 -29.36
N ASP A 470 -1.24 -3.42 -30.47
CA ASP A 470 -0.92 -2.60 -31.62
C ASP A 470 -0.89 -1.11 -31.23
N ARG A 471 -1.83 -0.65 -30.41
CA ARG A 471 -1.85 0.73 -29.88
C ARG A 471 -0.63 1.04 -29.01
N ILE A 472 -0.22 0.13 -28.13
CA ILE A 472 1.00 0.27 -27.31
C ILE A 472 2.25 0.38 -28.21
N GLU A 473 2.33 -0.45 -29.25
CA GLU A 473 3.44 -0.41 -30.21
C GLU A 473 3.49 0.91 -30.99
N GLU A 474 2.33 1.45 -31.34
CA GLU A 474 2.23 2.77 -31.98
C GLU A 474 2.71 3.88 -31.04
N LEU A 475 2.27 3.89 -29.79
CA LEU A 475 2.63 4.90 -28.80
C LEU A 475 4.11 4.83 -28.37
N SER A 476 4.63 3.63 -28.17
CA SER A 476 6.01 3.42 -27.67
C SER A 476 7.07 3.33 -28.76
N GLY A 477 6.68 3.04 -30.00
CA GLY A 477 7.59 2.82 -31.12
C GLY A 477 8.41 1.54 -31.02
N GLN A 478 8.11 0.63 -30.08
CA GLN A 478 8.86 -0.63 -29.83
C GLN A 478 7.91 -1.77 -29.51
N GLY A 479 8.03 -2.88 -30.27
CA GLY A 479 7.12 -4.03 -30.19
C GLY A 479 7.38 -5.04 -29.07
N SER A 480 8.44 -4.90 -28.26
CA SER A 480 8.83 -5.95 -27.30
C SER A 480 8.09 -5.88 -25.96
N GLU A 481 7.57 -4.71 -25.59
CA GLU A 481 7.04 -4.51 -24.24
C GLU A 481 5.60 -5.06 -24.07
N ALA A 482 4.85 -5.20 -25.16
CA ALA A 482 3.49 -5.74 -25.16
C ALA A 482 3.40 -7.26 -25.40
N THR A 483 4.53 -7.99 -25.33
CA THR A 483 4.57 -9.46 -25.55
C THR A 483 3.70 -10.24 -24.54
N THR A 484 3.51 -9.69 -23.35
CA THR A 484 2.66 -10.29 -22.31
C THR A 484 1.20 -10.36 -22.76
N LEU A 485 0.68 -9.31 -23.43
CA LEU A 485 -0.68 -9.29 -23.99
C LEU A 485 -0.83 -10.33 -25.10
N GLU A 486 0.16 -10.40 -25.99
CA GLU A 486 0.17 -11.39 -27.06
C GLU A 486 0.18 -12.83 -26.52
N THR A 487 0.94 -13.08 -25.43
CA THR A 487 1.00 -14.42 -24.81
C THR A 487 -0.37 -14.84 -24.29
N LEU A 488 -1.09 -13.94 -23.60
CA LEU A 488 -2.46 -14.23 -23.17
C LEU A 488 -3.39 -14.49 -24.36
N ALA A 489 -3.34 -13.62 -25.39
CA ALA A 489 -4.15 -13.79 -26.59
C ALA A 489 -3.90 -15.12 -27.29
N VAL A 490 -2.64 -15.59 -27.35
CA VAL A 490 -2.29 -16.91 -27.92
C VAL A 490 -2.87 -18.04 -27.08
N VAL A 491 -2.82 -17.96 -25.76
CA VAL A 491 -3.41 -18.98 -24.87
C VAL A 491 -4.94 -19.04 -25.05
N LEU A 492 -5.62 -17.89 -25.07
CA LEU A 492 -7.05 -17.84 -25.34
C LEU A 492 -7.41 -18.38 -26.74
N LYS A 493 -6.60 -18.07 -27.76
CA LYS A 493 -6.78 -18.61 -29.11
C LYS A 493 -6.65 -20.13 -29.18
N MET A 494 -5.76 -20.71 -28.36
CA MET A 494 -5.69 -22.16 -28.21
C MET A 494 -6.96 -22.71 -27.54
N ALA A 495 -7.50 -22.00 -26.55
CA ALA A 495 -8.74 -22.36 -25.86
C ALA A 495 -9.93 -22.33 -26.83
N VAL A 496 -10.10 -21.27 -27.63
CA VAL A 496 -11.17 -21.17 -28.64
C VAL A 496 -11.04 -22.25 -29.70
N LYS A 497 -9.81 -22.57 -30.11
CA LYS A 497 -9.57 -23.62 -31.13
C LYS A 497 -9.83 -25.03 -30.61
N HIS A 498 -9.65 -25.26 -29.34
CA HIS A 498 -9.75 -26.56 -28.66
C HIS A 498 -10.55 -26.44 -27.36
N PRO A 499 -11.88 -26.19 -27.45
CA PRO A 499 -12.71 -25.96 -26.28
C PRO A 499 -12.70 -27.10 -25.27
N GLU A 500 -12.57 -28.35 -25.76
CA GLU A 500 -12.46 -29.54 -24.96
C GLU A 500 -11.25 -29.54 -23.99
N ASN A 501 -10.23 -28.72 -24.26
CA ASN A 501 -9.04 -28.60 -23.43
C ASN A 501 -9.10 -27.45 -22.42
N ILE A 502 -10.13 -26.58 -22.45
CA ILE A 502 -10.24 -25.43 -21.56
C ILE A 502 -10.13 -25.84 -20.08
N PRO A 503 -10.78 -26.90 -19.58
CA PRO A 503 -10.64 -27.33 -18.19
C PRO A 503 -9.16 -27.55 -17.79
N MET A 504 -8.41 -28.21 -18.66
CA MET A 504 -6.98 -28.48 -18.40
C MET A 504 -6.12 -27.23 -18.54
N MET A 505 -6.46 -26.32 -19.46
CA MET A 505 -5.73 -25.04 -19.66
C MET A 505 -5.90 -24.08 -18.47
N VAL A 506 -6.96 -24.19 -17.72
CA VAL A 506 -7.18 -23.43 -16.47
C VAL A 506 -6.16 -23.82 -15.42
N SER A 507 -5.84 -25.10 -15.29
CA SER A 507 -4.98 -25.64 -14.23
C SER A 507 -3.50 -25.83 -14.64
N TRP A 508 -3.14 -25.57 -15.91
CA TRP A 508 -1.74 -25.72 -16.36
C TRP A 508 -0.81 -24.83 -15.54
N ARG A 509 0.14 -25.47 -14.88
CA ARG A 509 1.16 -24.76 -14.09
C ARG A 509 2.05 -23.92 -14.99
N SER A 510 2.20 -22.64 -14.68
CA SER A 510 3.11 -21.67 -15.32
C SER A 510 2.78 -21.27 -16.76
N SER A 511 1.65 -21.70 -17.34
CA SER A 511 1.25 -21.35 -18.71
C SER A 511 -0.26 -21.39 -18.95
N GLY A 512 -1.06 -21.59 -17.92
CA GLY A 512 -2.52 -21.61 -17.99
C GLY A 512 -3.16 -20.23 -18.10
N ILE A 513 -4.45 -20.19 -18.34
CA ILE A 513 -5.22 -18.95 -18.50
C ILE A 513 -5.03 -18.04 -17.27
N ARG A 514 -5.15 -18.58 -16.05
CA ARG A 514 -4.96 -17.83 -14.82
C ARG A 514 -3.59 -17.13 -14.74
N ASP A 515 -2.53 -17.89 -15.00
CA ASP A 515 -1.17 -17.37 -14.85
C ASP A 515 -0.87 -16.27 -15.89
N GLN A 516 -1.47 -16.36 -17.09
CA GLN A 516 -1.35 -15.32 -18.11
C GLN A 516 -2.15 -14.08 -17.78
N ILE A 517 -3.37 -14.20 -17.23
CA ILE A 517 -4.12 -13.06 -16.71
C ILE A 517 -3.32 -12.36 -15.61
N THR A 518 -2.76 -13.13 -14.67
CA THR A 518 -1.91 -12.59 -13.59
C THR A 518 -0.67 -11.87 -14.14
N ALA A 519 -0.05 -12.40 -15.20
CA ALA A 519 1.10 -11.76 -15.85
C ALA A 519 0.72 -10.41 -16.50
N VAL A 520 -0.44 -10.34 -17.16
CA VAL A 520 -0.94 -9.07 -17.73
C VAL A 520 -1.21 -8.05 -16.63
N SER A 521 -1.84 -8.45 -15.53
CA SER A 521 -2.07 -7.54 -14.39
C SER A 521 -0.77 -7.05 -13.75
N ALA A 522 0.26 -7.91 -13.64
CA ALA A 522 1.56 -7.50 -13.14
C ALA A 522 2.23 -6.50 -14.10
N TRP A 523 2.13 -6.75 -15.40
CA TRP A 523 2.61 -5.83 -16.43
C TRP A 523 1.89 -4.48 -16.35
N MET A 524 0.57 -4.45 -16.23
CA MET A 524 -0.22 -3.22 -16.07
C MET A 524 0.22 -2.42 -14.86
N ARG A 525 0.43 -3.07 -13.70
CA ARG A 525 0.93 -2.40 -12.50
C ARG A 525 2.26 -1.69 -12.76
N ASP A 526 3.20 -2.36 -13.45
CA ASP A 526 4.54 -1.83 -13.69
C ASP A 526 4.54 -0.65 -14.68
N TYR A 527 3.54 -0.57 -15.57
CA TYR A 527 3.44 0.47 -16.61
C TYR A 527 2.37 1.55 -16.35
N ARG A 528 1.57 1.41 -15.29
CA ARG A 528 0.58 2.42 -14.87
C ARG A 528 1.24 3.64 -14.21
N GLY A 529 2.35 3.45 -13.56
CA GLY A 529 3.11 4.53 -12.94
C GLY A 529 3.69 5.50 -13.96
N GLN A 530 3.91 6.76 -13.53
CA GLN A 530 4.49 7.84 -14.35
C GLN A 530 5.78 8.37 -13.73
N PRO A 531 6.79 7.50 -13.44
CA PRO A 531 7.99 7.90 -12.72
C PRO A 531 8.83 8.88 -13.52
N LEU A 532 9.22 9.98 -12.89
CA LEU A 532 10.13 10.98 -13.43
C LEU A 532 11.00 11.54 -12.32
N GLU A 533 12.28 11.65 -12.58
CA GLU A 533 13.23 12.35 -11.72
C GLU A 533 13.72 13.61 -12.44
N MET A 534 13.66 14.76 -11.76
CA MET A 534 14.07 16.06 -12.30
C MET A 534 15.17 16.66 -11.44
N ASP A 535 16.23 17.17 -12.10
CA ASP A 535 17.34 17.90 -11.51
C ASP A 535 17.04 19.41 -11.49
N TYR A 536 16.70 19.97 -12.64
CA TYR A 536 16.31 21.37 -12.79
C TYR A 536 15.53 21.57 -14.09
N PHE A 537 14.94 22.73 -14.22
CA PHE A 537 14.54 23.24 -15.53
C PHE A 537 15.09 24.64 -15.78
N GLU A 538 15.21 25.00 -17.05
CA GLU A 538 15.70 26.28 -17.48
C GLU A 538 14.66 27.02 -18.31
N VAL A 539 14.58 28.34 -18.12
CA VAL A 539 13.69 29.23 -18.85
C VAL A 539 14.52 30.29 -19.54
N LYS A 540 14.33 30.49 -20.85
CA LYS A 540 15.08 31.43 -21.61
C LYS A 540 14.24 32.10 -22.70
N THR A 541 14.75 33.23 -23.24
CA THR A 541 14.22 33.88 -24.42
C THR A 541 14.87 33.29 -25.71
N ALA A 542 14.61 33.84 -26.85
CA ALA A 542 15.27 33.41 -28.10
C ALA A 542 16.78 33.76 -28.15
N HIS A 543 17.27 34.59 -27.27
CA HIS A 543 18.59 35.19 -27.30
C HIS A 543 19.69 34.44 -26.53
N GLU A 544 19.33 33.52 -25.65
CA GLU A 544 20.25 32.71 -24.85
C GLU A 544 20.32 31.26 -25.34
N ASP A 545 21.31 30.53 -24.87
CA ASP A 545 21.44 29.09 -25.02
C ASP A 545 21.16 28.36 -23.72
N PHE A 546 20.55 27.17 -23.79
CA PHE A 546 20.45 26.26 -22.64
C PHE A 546 21.82 25.69 -22.26
N ARG A 547 22.01 25.37 -21.00
CA ARG A 547 23.20 24.71 -20.49
C ARG A 547 23.42 23.36 -21.19
N LYS A 548 24.67 23.06 -21.50
CA LYS A 548 25.03 21.78 -22.13
C LYS A 548 24.98 20.64 -21.10
N ALA A 549 23.99 19.78 -21.19
CA ALA A 549 23.84 18.63 -20.32
C ALA A 549 24.86 17.49 -20.55
N LYS A 550 25.60 17.52 -21.67
CA LYS A 550 26.59 16.48 -21.95
C LYS A 550 27.87 16.69 -21.13
N ALA A 551 28.13 15.71 -20.28
CA ALA A 551 29.31 15.60 -19.44
C ALA A 551 30.60 15.61 -20.30
N ASN A 552 31.57 16.46 -19.93
CA ASN A 552 32.92 16.33 -20.43
C ASN A 552 33.56 15.08 -19.84
N PHE A 553 34.00 14.15 -20.69
CA PHE A 553 34.54 12.85 -20.27
C PHE A 553 35.63 12.98 -19.17
N PHE A 554 36.55 13.92 -19.25
CA PHE A 554 37.60 14.09 -18.26
C PHE A 554 37.07 14.62 -16.91
N LYS A 555 36.09 15.53 -16.97
CA LYS A 555 35.45 16.04 -15.77
C LYS A 555 34.61 14.94 -15.08
N GLN A 556 33.84 14.18 -15.81
CA GLN A 556 33.06 13.03 -15.31
C GLN A 556 33.97 11.95 -14.73
N PHE A 557 35.07 11.62 -15.40
CA PHE A 557 36.07 10.67 -14.89
C PHE A 557 36.69 11.14 -13.56
N ASN A 558 37.11 12.41 -13.49
CA ASN A 558 37.66 12.97 -12.25
C ASN A 558 36.63 13.01 -11.13
N PHE A 559 35.38 13.34 -11.45
CA PHE A 559 34.27 13.32 -10.50
C PHE A 559 34.02 11.88 -9.99
N GLY A 560 33.90 10.91 -10.88
CA GLY A 560 33.74 9.49 -10.52
C GLY A 560 34.92 8.92 -9.75
N PHE A 561 36.16 9.33 -10.08
CA PHE A 561 37.36 8.93 -9.32
C PHE A 561 37.34 9.48 -7.89
N LYS A 562 36.96 10.75 -7.71
CA LYS A 562 36.80 11.35 -6.36
C LYS A 562 35.68 10.69 -5.59
N SER A 563 34.57 10.38 -6.22
CA SER A 563 33.44 9.65 -5.61
C SER A 563 33.88 8.24 -5.18
N PHE A 564 34.60 7.53 -6.05
CA PHE A 564 35.16 6.21 -5.74
C PHE A 564 36.14 6.24 -4.55
N ILE A 565 37.05 7.21 -4.51
CA ILE A 565 37.95 7.39 -3.35
C ILE A 565 37.13 7.73 -2.09
N GLY A 566 36.15 8.64 -2.21
CA GLY A 566 35.29 9.03 -1.09
C GLY A 566 34.53 7.85 -0.49
N SER A 567 34.07 6.91 -1.32
CA SER A 567 33.33 5.73 -0.87
C SER A 567 34.13 4.80 0.07
N PHE A 568 35.46 4.85 0.05
CA PHE A 568 36.27 4.11 1.03
C PHE A 568 36.30 4.75 2.42
N PHE A 569 35.90 6.00 2.51
CA PHE A 569 35.84 6.75 3.77
C PHE A 569 34.38 6.95 4.24
N GLU A 570 33.41 6.53 3.47
CA GLU A 570 32.01 6.45 3.90
C GLU A 570 31.79 5.13 4.65
N ASP A 571 31.40 5.22 5.91
CA ASP A 571 30.98 4.05 6.69
C ASP A 571 29.51 3.73 6.37
N TYR A 572 29.27 2.75 5.52
CA TYR A 572 27.93 2.30 5.13
C TYR A 572 27.20 1.49 6.22
N THR A 573 27.90 1.17 7.32
CA THR A 573 27.35 0.34 8.40
C THR A 573 27.08 1.12 9.67
N SER A 574 27.72 2.27 9.85
CA SER A 574 27.51 3.15 10.98
C SER A 574 27.22 4.55 10.47
N VAL A 575 26.03 5.03 10.69
CA VAL A 575 25.72 6.44 10.56
C VAL A 575 25.98 7.08 11.92
N SER A 576 27.25 7.11 12.32
CA SER A 576 27.67 7.83 13.50
C SER A 576 28.18 9.20 13.05
N ALA A 577 27.54 10.26 13.51
CA ALA A 577 28.24 11.53 13.59
C ALA A 577 29.44 11.33 14.55
N GLU A 578 30.66 11.35 14.03
CA GLU A 578 31.86 11.55 14.84
C GLU A 578 31.79 12.99 15.39
N GLY A 579 31.01 13.17 16.46
CA GLY A 579 31.11 14.33 17.35
C GLY A 579 31.85 13.94 18.62
N ASP A 580 32.47 14.86 19.29
CA ASP A 580 33.15 14.70 20.62
C ASP A 580 32.17 14.28 21.76
N GLY A 581 30.95 13.82 21.43
CA GLY A 581 29.90 13.39 22.35
C GLY A 581 29.82 11.87 22.54
N LYS A 582 29.15 11.44 23.62
CA LYS A 582 28.79 10.03 23.84
C LYS A 582 27.85 9.58 22.71
N SER A 583 28.09 8.41 22.17
CA SER A 583 27.24 7.78 21.13
C SER A 583 26.73 6.45 21.67
N LEU A 584 25.38 6.25 21.55
CA LEU A 584 24.72 4.98 21.83
C LEU A 584 24.51 4.19 20.54
N ASN A 585 24.81 2.90 20.60
CA ASN A 585 24.68 1.97 19.49
C ASN A 585 23.31 1.29 19.54
N VAL A 586 22.41 1.68 18.63
CA VAL A 586 21.06 1.14 18.53
C VAL A 586 20.94 0.23 17.31
N TRP A 587 20.52 -1.02 17.53
CA TRP A 587 20.30 -1.96 16.43
C TRP A 587 18.84 -1.98 16.01
N VAL A 588 18.62 -2.10 14.69
CA VAL A 588 17.28 -2.22 14.11
C VAL A 588 17.15 -3.52 13.32
N SER A 589 16.03 -4.22 13.51
CA SER A 589 15.72 -5.47 12.81
C SER A 589 14.64 -5.22 11.72
N LEU A 590 15.03 -4.53 10.66
CA LEU A 590 14.16 -4.05 9.60
C LEU A 590 14.70 -4.40 8.22
N GLY A 591 13.96 -4.08 7.18
CA GLY A 591 14.47 -3.97 5.83
C GLY A 591 15.43 -2.78 5.68
N ARG A 592 16.22 -2.77 4.61
CA ARG A 592 17.25 -1.73 4.41
C ARG A 592 16.64 -0.33 4.26
N ASP A 593 15.57 -0.21 3.48
CA ASP A 593 14.93 1.08 3.21
C ASP A 593 14.28 1.64 4.48
N GLN A 594 13.61 0.79 5.25
CA GLN A 594 13.04 1.15 6.55
C GLN A 594 14.11 1.60 7.54
N ALA A 595 15.24 0.88 7.62
CA ALA A 595 16.35 1.25 8.50
C ALA A 595 17.00 2.58 8.07
N THR A 596 17.01 2.87 6.77
CA THR A 596 17.47 4.15 6.24
C THR A 596 16.58 5.29 6.70
N VAL A 597 15.25 5.11 6.66
CA VAL A 597 14.29 6.12 7.14
C VAL A 597 14.47 6.37 8.65
N VAL A 598 14.57 5.31 9.49
CA VAL A 598 14.86 5.47 10.93
C VAL A 598 16.11 6.29 11.14
N ASN A 599 17.17 5.97 10.40
CA ASN A 599 18.43 6.66 10.51
C ASN A 599 18.38 8.14 10.06
N GLU A 600 17.63 8.43 9.00
CA GLU A 600 17.41 9.80 8.54
C GLU A 600 16.67 10.63 9.60
N LEU A 601 15.58 10.12 10.19
CA LEU A 601 14.85 10.78 11.27
C LEU A 601 15.73 11.03 12.49
N VAL A 602 16.48 10.03 12.92
CA VAL A 602 17.41 10.17 14.05
C VAL A 602 18.48 11.24 13.78
N SER A 603 19.03 11.26 12.57
CA SER A 603 20.09 12.21 12.21
C SER A 603 19.59 13.63 11.99
N SER A 604 18.35 13.78 11.50
CA SER A 604 17.75 15.10 11.19
C SER A 604 17.07 15.74 12.40
N GLU A 605 16.39 14.96 13.23
CA GLU A 605 15.53 15.48 14.29
C GLU A 605 16.05 15.23 15.69
N TYR A 606 16.41 13.97 16.03
CA TYR A 606 16.84 13.66 17.40
C TYR A 606 18.27 14.16 17.71
N ASN A 607 19.24 13.72 16.93
CA ASN A 607 20.66 13.99 17.20
C ASN A 607 21.04 15.47 17.29
N PRO A 608 20.46 16.41 16.50
CA PRO A 608 20.81 17.83 16.60
C PRO A 608 20.42 18.47 17.92
N GLU A 609 19.39 17.96 18.59
CA GLU A 609 18.83 18.54 19.82
C GLU A 609 19.39 17.89 21.10
N HIS A 610 20.07 16.73 20.95
CA HIS A 610 20.52 15.92 22.08
C HIS A 610 22.06 15.80 22.15
N LYS A 611 22.59 15.78 23.39
CA LYS A 611 24.03 15.65 23.63
C LYS A 611 24.53 14.24 23.34
N THR A 612 23.78 13.23 23.73
CA THR A 612 24.08 11.83 23.44
C THR A 612 23.53 11.49 22.06
N GLN A 613 24.43 11.16 21.15
CA GLN A 613 24.09 10.85 19.77
C GLN A 613 23.65 9.39 19.65
N ILE A 614 22.70 9.12 18.80
CA ILE A 614 22.21 7.78 18.48
C ILE A 614 22.80 7.32 17.14
N GLY A 615 23.47 6.18 17.14
CA GLY A 615 23.98 5.52 15.94
C GLY A 615 23.13 4.30 15.59
N ILE A 616 22.43 4.35 14.46
CA ILE A 616 21.57 3.23 13.99
C ILE A 616 22.41 2.22 13.22
N ARG A 617 22.22 0.93 13.54
CA ARG A 617 22.82 -0.20 12.80
C ARG A 617 21.76 -1.21 12.40
N LEU A 618 21.75 -1.55 11.12
CA LEU A 618 20.93 -2.65 10.61
C LEU A 618 21.57 -3.98 10.93
N VAL A 619 20.93 -4.77 11.79
CA VAL A 619 21.40 -6.12 12.18
C VAL A 619 20.24 -7.07 12.19
N GLN A 620 20.32 -8.11 11.36
CA GLN A 620 19.31 -9.17 11.30
C GLN A 620 19.84 -10.41 12.01
N GLY A 621 19.18 -10.81 13.10
CA GLY A 621 19.56 -11.98 13.91
C GLY A 621 20.77 -11.76 14.82
N ALA A 622 21.17 -12.82 15.54
CA ALA A 622 22.35 -12.90 16.41
C ALA A 622 22.47 -11.83 17.53
N ILE A 623 21.36 -11.14 17.88
CA ILE A 623 21.38 -10.11 18.92
C ILE A 623 21.66 -10.75 20.29
N LEU A 624 21.04 -11.90 20.59
CA LEU A 624 21.24 -12.60 21.86
C LEU A 624 22.69 -13.04 22.04
N GLU A 625 23.27 -13.65 21.02
CA GLU A 625 24.64 -14.14 21.02
C GLU A 625 25.66 -12.98 21.18
N ALA A 626 25.39 -11.87 20.49
CA ALA A 626 26.20 -10.67 20.59
C ALA A 626 26.11 -10.05 22.00
N THR A 627 24.91 -9.98 22.58
CA THR A 627 24.68 -9.47 23.93
C THR A 627 25.39 -10.33 24.99
N LEU A 628 25.29 -11.65 24.85
CA LEU A 628 25.99 -12.59 25.75
C LEU A 628 27.54 -12.54 25.63
N ALA A 629 28.01 -12.04 24.48
CA ALA A 629 29.44 -11.86 24.20
C ALA A 629 29.96 -10.45 24.52
N ASP A 630 29.18 -9.59 25.20
CA ASP A 630 29.47 -8.17 25.48
C ASP A 630 29.78 -7.33 24.22
N LYS A 631 29.15 -7.70 23.07
CA LYS A 631 29.24 -7.02 21.79
C LYS A 631 27.89 -6.62 21.24
N GLY A 632 26.88 -6.74 22.07
CA GLY A 632 25.49 -6.42 21.70
C GLY A 632 25.23 -4.90 21.62
N PRO A 633 24.01 -4.51 21.24
CA PRO A 633 23.57 -3.11 21.23
C PRO A 633 23.32 -2.59 22.66
N GLU A 634 23.24 -1.27 22.78
CA GLU A 634 22.80 -0.61 24.00
C GLU A 634 21.27 -0.50 24.07
N ALA A 635 20.64 -0.33 22.91
CA ALA A 635 19.19 -0.47 22.72
C ALA A 635 18.88 -1.12 21.35
N ALA A 636 17.69 -1.65 21.18
CA ALA A 636 17.27 -2.19 19.89
C ALA A 636 15.81 -1.87 19.60
N LEU A 637 15.49 -1.64 18.31
CA LEU A 637 14.15 -1.36 17.82
C LEU A 637 13.64 -2.49 16.93
N PHE A 638 12.34 -2.66 16.88
CA PHE A 638 11.64 -3.67 16.07
C PHE A 638 12.04 -5.10 16.43
N ILE A 639 12.16 -5.36 17.72
CA ILE A 639 12.46 -6.67 18.28
C ILE A 639 11.15 -7.30 18.77
N GLY A 640 10.81 -8.46 18.26
CA GLY A 640 9.56 -9.16 18.60
C GLY A 640 9.75 -10.60 19.06
N GLY A 641 8.63 -11.33 19.11
CA GLY A 641 8.58 -12.71 19.56
C GLY A 641 8.87 -12.86 21.05
N ASP A 642 9.51 -13.95 21.45
CA ASP A 642 9.86 -14.25 22.84
C ASP A 642 11.14 -13.54 23.33
N PHE A 643 11.84 -12.86 22.44
CA PHE A 643 13.17 -12.31 22.70
C PHE A 643 13.22 -11.35 23.92
N PRO A 644 12.32 -10.34 24.06
CA PRO A 644 12.35 -9.43 25.21
C PRO A 644 12.20 -10.17 26.54
N VAL A 645 11.28 -11.13 26.61
CA VAL A 645 11.01 -11.93 27.82
C VAL A 645 12.15 -12.91 28.12
N VAL A 646 12.73 -13.53 27.08
CA VAL A 646 13.90 -14.41 27.25
C VAL A 646 15.12 -13.60 27.77
N CYS A 647 15.30 -12.39 27.30
CA CYS A 647 16.34 -11.49 27.81
C CYS A 647 16.06 -11.01 29.24
N ALA A 648 14.78 -10.71 29.54
CA ALA A 648 14.35 -10.30 30.87
C ALA A 648 14.58 -11.41 31.91
N SER A 649 14.20 -12.66 31.59
CA SER A 649 14.40 -13.82 32.46
C SER A 649 15.89 -14.11 32.76
N ARG A 650 16.80 -13.62 31.91
CA ARG A 650 18.25 -13.72 32.09
C ARG A 650 18.87 -12.45 32.70
N GLY A 651 18.05 -11.43 32.97
CA GLY A 651 18.52 -10.18 33.54
C GLY A 651 19.35 -9.31 32.58
N LEU A 652 19.16 -9.44 31.26
CA LEU A 652 19.94 -8.75 30.23
C LEU A 652 19.35 -7.41 29.79
N VAL A 653 18.06 -7.14 30.09
CA VAL A 653 17.34 -5.93 29.67
C VAL A 653 16.87 -5.12 30.88
N VAL A 654 16.62 -3.84 30.65
CA VAL A 654 16.19 -2.88 31.68
C VAL A 654 14.67 -2.96 31.83
N ASN A 655 14.19 -2.90 33.08
CA ASN A 655 12.76 -2.80 33.38
C ASN A 655 12.29 -1.36 33.06
N LEU A 656 11.54 -1.20 31.99
CA LEU A 656 11.07 0.12 31.54
C LEU A 656 10.01 0.72 32.46
N LYS A 657 9.32 -0.10 33.25
CA LYS A 657 8.34 0.36 34.24
C LYS A 657 8.96 1.26 35.32
N GLU A 658 10.26 1.14 35.54
CA GLU A 658 11.02 1.96 36.51
C GLU A 658 11.48 3.29 35.90
N MET A 659 11.33 3.50 34.60
CA MET A 659 11.81 4.69 33.91
C MET A 659 10.91 5.92 34.16
N PRO A 660 11.49 7.13 34.19
CA PRO A 660 10.72 8.36 34.41
C PRO A 660 9.62 8.55 33.34
N GLY A 661 8.39 8.81 33.77
CA GLY A 661 7.27 9.08 32.84
C GLY A 661 6.69 7.85 32.12
N TYR A 662 7.13 6.64 32.44
CA TYR A 662 6.62 5.40 31.82
C TYR A 662 5.09 5.33 31.77
N ASN A 663 4.40 5.68 32.85
CA ASN A 663 2.95 5.62 32.92
C ASN A 663 2.22 6.56 31.92
N GLU A 664 2.87 7.59 31.42
CA GLU A 664 2.32 8.46 30.37
C GLU A 664 2.68 7.91 28.98
N VAL A 665 3.89 7.40 28.82
CA VAL A 665 4.35 6.84 27.55
C VAL A 665 3.53 5.61 27.18
N VAL A 666 3.22 4.73 28.12
CA VAL A 666 2.48 3.48 27.85
C VAL A 666 1.04 3.70 27.42
N LYS A 667 0.43 4.86 27.71
CA LYS A 667 -0.93 5.21 27.26
C LYS A 667 -1.05 5.41 25.75
N ARG A 668 0.08 5.52 25.05
CA ARG A 668 0.10 5.62 23.59
C ARG A 668 -0.33 4.32 22.89
N PHE A 669 -0.29 3.21 23.61
CA PHE A 669 -0.47 1.86 23.08
C PHE A 669 -1.72 1.20 23.63
N PRO A 670 -2.31 0.20 22.92
CA PRO A 670 -3.33 -0.66 23.50
C PRO A 670 -2.82 -1.33 24.78
N GLU A 671 -3.65 -1.35 25.81
CA GLU A 671 -3.26 -1.83 27.15
C GLU A 671 -2.81 -3.30 27.13
N ASN A 672 -3.49 -4.14 26.34
CA ASN A 672 -3.20 -5.56 26.17
C ASN A 672 -1.86 -5.84 25.50
N LEU A 673 -1.38 -4.94 24.63
CA LEU A 673 -0.18 -5.17 23.81
C LEU A 673 1.11 -5.22 24.66
N THR A 674 1.15 -4.52 25.78
CA THR A 674 2.28 -4.58 26.73
C THR A 674 2.47 -5.96 27.35
N THR A 675 1.45 -6.81 27.36
CA THR A 675 1.52 -8.20 27.84
C THR A 675 2.62 -9.01 27.14
N LEU A 676 2.89 -8.72 25.87
CA LEU A 676 3.95 -9.38 25.10
C LEU A 676 5.37 -9.06 25.60
N TYR A 677 5.53 -8.05 26.43
CA TYR A 677 6.81 -7.57 26.97
C TYR A 677 6.91 -7.71 28.49
N GLN A 678 5.92 -8.33 29.11
CA GLN A 678 5.87 -8.53 30.56
C GLN A 678 6.63 -9.77 30.99
N TYR A 679 7.40 -9.64 32.04
CA TYR A 679 7.98 -10.75 32.75
C TYR A 679 7.97 -10.42 34.26
N GLU A 680 7.34 -11.27 35.08
CA GLU A 680 7.02 -10.96 36.47
C GLU A 680 6.26 -9.62 36.58
N ASP A 681 6.71 -8.73 37.47
CA ASP A 681 6.11 -7.41 37.68
C ASP A 681 6.69 -6.32 36.75
N GLY A 682 7.65 -6.66 35.89
CA GLY A 682 8.35 -5.73 35.02
C GLY A 682 7.83 -5.71 33.60
N VAL A 683 8.11 -4.63 32.87
CA VAL A 683 7.90 -4.47 31.45
C VAL A 683 9.24 -4.18 30.77
N TYR A 684 9.60 -4.97 29.78
CA TYR A 684 10.95 -5.00 29.21
C TYR A 684 11.03 -4.59 27.74
N GLY A 685 9.97 -3.99 27.23
CA GLY A 685 9.90 -3.39 25.91
C GLY A 685 8.70 -2.48 25.75
N LEU A 686 8.75 -1.56 24.79
CA LEU A 686 7.59 -0.77 24.33
C LEU A 686 7.21 -1.21 22.94
N PRO A 687 5.91 -1.44 22.66
CA PRO A 687 5.44 -1.79 21.31
C PRO A 687 5.76 -0.70 20.28
N LEU A 688 6.14 -1.11 19.07
CA LEU A 688 6.31 -0.22 17.90
C LEU A 688 5.31 -0.59 16.82
N THR A 689 5.01 -1.89 16.66
CA THR A 689 4.02 -2.37 15.69
C THR A 689 2.90 -3.14 16.38
N ASP A 690 1.72 -3.11 15.78
CA ASP A 690 0.57 -3.93 16.19
C ASP A 690 -0.07 -4.54 14.93
N ASN A 691 0.23 -5.81 14.68
CA ASN A 691 -0.21 -6.54 13.50
C ASN A 691 -1.20 -7.64 13.90
N PHE A 692 -2.45 -7.53 13.48
CA PHE A 692 -3.52 -8.42 13.85
C PHE A 692 -4.36 -8.88 12.65
N PRO A 693 -5.12 -9.98 12.78
CA PRO A 693 -5.93 -10.50 11.71
C PRO A 693 -7.19 -9.68 11.47
N MET A 694 -7.59 -9.57 10.20
CA MET A 694 -8.93 -9.18 9.80
C MET A 694 -9.46 -10.16 8.75
N MET A 695 -10.76 -10.21 8.57
CA MET A 695 -11.40 -10.99 7.53
C MET A 695 -11.57 -10.13 6.29
N PHE A 696 -10.88 -10.49 5.22
CA PHE A 696 -11.05 -9.90 3.88
C PHE A 696 -12.05 -10.72 3.08
N TYR A 697 -12.91 -10.07 2.33
CA TYR A 697 -13.91 -10.73 1.51
C TYR A 697 -14.15 -10.03 0.17
N ARG A 698 -14.49 -10.81 -0.85
CA ARG A 698 -14.84 -10.35 -2.19
C ARG A 698 -16.33 -10.01 -2.22
N THR A 699 -16.63 -8.73 -2.32
CA THR A 699 -18.02 -8.21 -2.36
C THR A 699 -18.76 -8.75 -3.59
N ASP A 700 -18.14 -8.66 -4.77
CA ASP A 700 -18.71 -9.15 -6.02
C ASP A 700 -19.02 -10.65 -6.01
N VAL A 701 -18.12 -11.47 -5.41
CA VAL A 701 -18.34 -12.92 -5.36
C VAL A 701 -19.43 -13.29 -4.35
N LEU A 702 -19.47 -12.65 -3.19
CA LEU A 702 -20.51 -12.91 -2.21
C LEU A 702 -21.89 -12.44 -2.70
N GLU A 703 -21.99 -11.30 -3.38
CA GLU A 703 -23.20 -10.83 -4.01
C GLU A 703 -23.69 -11.82 -5.10
N GLU A 704 -22.80 -12.31 -5.98
CA GLU A 704 -23.12 -13.33 -6.99
C GLU A 704 -23.70 -14.60 -6.34
N LEU A 705 -23.26 -14.94 -5.13
CA LEU A 705 -23.74 -16.10 -4.39
C LEU A 705 -24.99 -15.80 -3.54
N GLY A 706 -25.42 -14.55 -3.44
CA GLY A 706 -26.48 -14.11 -2.56
C GLY A 706 -26.13 -14.28 -1.07
N GLN A 707 -24.83 -14.19 -0.74
CA GLN A 707 -24.31 -14.35 0.61
C GLN A 707 -23.85 -13.00 1.18
N GLN A 708 -23.81 -12.91 2.50
CA GLN A 708 -23.22 -11.78 3.23
C GLN A 708 -21.93 -12.23 3.93
N PRO A 709 -21.01 -11.31 4.28
CA PRO A 709 -19.86 -11.66 5.10
C PRO A 709 -20.31 -12.34 6.41
N PRO A 710 -19.69 -13.46 6.80
CA PRO A 710 -20.10 -14.18 8.02
C PRO A 710 -19.71 -13.39 9.27
N GLU A 711 -20.64 -13.20 10.16
CA GLU A 711 -20.43 -12.52 11.44
C GLU A 711 -19.84 -13.47 12.49
N THR A 712 -20.26 -14.75 12.43
CA THR A 712 -19.80 -15.78 13.35
C THR A 712 -19.09 -16.94 12.63
N TRP A 713 -18.35 -17.75 13.38
CA TRP A 713 -17.79 -19.01 12.86
C TRP A 713 -18.87 -19.98 12.39
N ASP A 714 -20.04 -19.94 13.02
CA ASP A 714 -21.13 -20.82 12.65
C ASP A 714 -21.78 -20.36 11.35
N ASP A 715 -21.89 -19.04 11.12
CA ASP A 715 -22.30 -18.51 9.80
C ASP A 715 -21.31 -18.92 8.71
N LEU A 716 -20.00 -18.81 8.99
CA LEU A 716 -18.97 -19.26 8.07
C LEU A 716 -19.12 -20.75 7.74
N ILE A 717 -19.33 -21.59 8.75
CA ILE A 717 -19.50 -23.04 8.55
C ILE A 717 -20.78 -23.32 7.75
N ASN A 718 -21.85 -22.60 8.02
CA ASN A 718 -23.14 -22.79 7.32
C ASN A 718 -23.06 -22.41 5.84
N MET A 719 -22.21 -21.45 5.45
CA MET A 719 -22.02 -21.09 4.04
C MET A 719 -21.04 -22.00 3.26
N LEU A 720 -20.20 -22.78 3.97
CA LEU A 720 -19.20 -23.65 3.34
C LEU A 720 -19.80 -24.62 2.29
N PRO A 721 -20.96 -25.28 2.52
CA PRO A 721 -21.52 -26.17 1.50
C PRO A 721 -21.82 -25.50 0.16
N ASP A 722 -22.26 -24.24 0.20
CA ASP A 722 -22.54 -23.48 -1.02
C ASP A 722 -21.25 -23.05 -1.74
N LEU A 723 -20.23 -22.66 -0.99
CA LEU A 723 -18.91 -22.35 -1.55
C LEU A 723 -18.25 -23.59 -2.13
N GLN A 724 -18.20 -24.69 -1.37
CA GLN A 724 -17.55 -25.94 -1.77
C GLN A 724 -18.21 -26.63 -2.96
N ARG A 725 -19.54 -26.52 -3.08
CA ARG A 725 -20.27 -27.03 -4.27
C ARG A 725 -19.79 -26.35 -5.57
N ARG A 726 -19.30 -25.11 -5.46
CA ARG A 726 -18.74 -24.33 -6.54
C ARG A 726 -17.21 -24.31 -6.53
N TYR A 727 -16.58 -25.23 -5.83
CA TYR A 727 -15.13 -25.33 -5.66
C TYR A 727 -14.45 -24.07 -5.09
N LEU A 728 -15.24 -23.17 -4.48
CA LEU A 728 -14.73 -22.00 -3.78
C LEU A 728 -14.27 -22.40 -2.37
N ARG A 729 -13.34 -21.65 -1.80
CA ARG A 729 -12.65 -21.98 -0.56
C ARG A 729 -12.62 -20.79 0.39
N VAL A 730 -12.33 -21.10 1.66
CA VAL A 730 -12.08 -20.09 2.69
C VAL A 730 -10.66 -20.27 3.22
N GLY A 731 -9.95 -19.16 3.46
CA GLY A 731 -8.58 -19.16 3.96
C GLY A 731 -8.49 -18.73 5.42
N LEU A 732 -7.77 -19.52 6.24
CA LEU A 732 -7.38 -19.15 7.59
C LEU A 732 -5.90 -18.78 7.60
N ILE A 733 -5.46 -17.97 8.57
CA ILE A 733 -4.02 -17.73 8.76
C ILE A 733 -3.32 -19.06 9.02
N LEU A 734 -2.39 -19.37 8.14
CA LEU A 734 -1.62 -20.61 8.22
C LEU A 734 -0.53 -20.48 9.28
N PRO A 735 -0.27 -21.55 10.06
CA PRO A 735 0.88 -21.57 10.94
C PRO A 735 2.18 -21.42 10.12
N SER A 736 2.89 -20.33 10.32
CA SER A 736 4.04 -19.96 9.48
C SER A 736 5.21 -20.92 9.63
N ASN A 737 5.46 -21.48 10.83
CA ASN A 737 6.57 -22.40 11.05
C ASN A 737 6.50 -23.14 12.38
N ILE A 738 6.94 -24.41 12.39
CA ILE A 738 7.10 -25.23 13.60
C ILE A 738 8.21 -24.67 14.51
N SER A 739 9.08 -23.85 13.96
CA SER A 739 10.17 -23.21 14.71
C SER A 739 9.78 -21.86 15.34
N SER A 740 8.52 -21.43 15.16
CA SER A 740 8.02 -20.22 15.83
C SER A 740 8.12 -20.38 17.35
N GLN A 741 8.65 -19.37 18.00
CA GLN A 741 8.84 -19.37 19.46
C GLN A 741 7.57 -18.95 20.20
N VAL A 742 6.68 -18.22 19.49
CA VAL A 742 5.39 -17.72 19.97
C VAL A 742 4.32 -18.05 18.92
N PHE A 743 3.06 -17.91 19.27
CA PHE A 743 1.98 -18.03 18.30
C PHE A 743 2.02 -16.87 17.29
N ASP A 744 1.72 -17.20 16.05
CA ASP A 744 1.58 -16.19 15.00
C ASP A 744 0.37 -15.28 15.30
N ALA A 745 0.40 -14.04 14.87
CA ALA A 745 -0.75 -13.14 14.88
C ALA A 745 -1.94 -13.82 14.19
N GLY A 746 -3.11 -13.78 14.80
CA GLY A 746 -4.30 -14.42 14.28
C GLY A 746 -4.27 -15.96 14.25
N ASN A 747 -3.45 -16.59 15.09
CA ASN A 747 -3.48 -18.05 15.23
C ASN A 747 -4.88 -18.53 15.58
N THR A 748 -5.50 -19.34 14.71
CA THR A 748 -6.90 -19.74 14.84
C THR A 748 -7.22 -20.45 16.15
N PHE A 749 -6.29 -21.24 16.71
CA PHE A 749 -6.51 -21.88 18.00
C PHE A 749 -6.55 -20.85 19.14
N VAL A 750 -5.60 -19.91 19.15
CA VAL A 750 -5.55 -18.83 20.14
C VAL A 750 -6.79 -17.96 20.05
N LEU A 751 -7.19 -17.60 18.83
CA LEU A 751 -8.38 -16.80 18.57
C LEU A 751 -9.64 -17.50 19.09
N LEU A 752 -9.88 -18.77 18.73
CA LEU A 752 -11.02 -19.56 19.22
C LEU A 752 -10.99 -19.72 20.74
N MET A 753 -9.81 -19.91 21.33
CA MET A 753 -9.64 -20.00 22.78
C MET A 753 -10.02 -18.70 23.49
N ASN A 754 -9.50 -17.56 23.00
CA ASN A 754 -9.81 -16.24 23.55
C ASN A 754 -11.31 -15.91 23.49
N GLN A 755 -11.97 -16.27 22.39
CA GLN A 755 -13.42 -16.05 22.19
C GLN A 755 -14.29 -16.87 23.14
N THR A 756 -13.75 -17.93 23.77
CA THR A 756 -14.47 -18.62 24.85
C THR A 756 -14.46 -17.84 26.19
N GLY A 757 -13.60 -16.81 26.27
CA GLY A 757 -13.34 -16.07 27.51
C GLY A 757 -12.35 -16.77 28.46
N GLN A 758 -11.80 -17.92 28.06
CA GLN A 758 -10.84 -18.68 28.87
C GLN A 758 -9.43 -18.09 28.72
N ASP A 759 -8.73 -17.96 29.87
CA ASP A 759 -7.31 -17.59 29.83
C ASP A 759 -6.45 -18.76 29.36
N PHE A 760 -5.36 -18.44 28.67
CA PHE A 760 -4.43 -19.42 28.07
C PHE A 760 -3.59 -20.17 29.11
N TYR A 761 -3.25 -19.48 30.18
CA TYR A 761 -2.50 -20.01 31.32
C TYR A 761 -3.31 -19.86 32.63
N ASN A 762 -2.88 -20.55 33.65
CA ASN A 762 -3.34 -20.30 35.02
C ASN A 762 -2.76 -18.95 35.55
N GLU A 763 -3.30 -18.43 36.65
CA GLU A 763 -2.91 -17.13 37.21
C GLU A 763 -1.42 -16.99 37.51
N GLN A 764 -0.72 -18.07 37.83
CA GLN A 764 0.70 -18.08 38.11
C GLN A 764 1.60 -18.31 36.88
N LEU A 765 1.03 -18.48 35.71
CA LEU A 765 1.72 -18.80 34.45
C LEU A 765 2.58 -20.08 34.52
N THR A 766 2.21 -21.01 35.39
CA THR A 766 2.92 -22.29 35.63
C THR A 766 2.36 -23.45 34.85
N ALA A 767 1.16 -23.32 34.32
CA ALA A 767 0.49 -24.34 33.51
C ALA A 767 -0.45 -23.70 32.50
N THR A 768 -0.64 -24.36 31.35
CA THR A 768 -1.70 -24.03 30.41
C THR A 768 -3.06 -24.57 30.87
N THR A 769 -4.15 -23.96 30.38
CA THR A 769 -5.53 -24.35 30.68
C THR A 769 -6.09 -25.35 29.65
N PHE A 770 -5.25 -26.07 28.92
CA PHE A 770 -5.64 -26.92 27.79
C PHE A 770 -6.39 -28.20 28.17
N ASP A 771 -6.58 -28.48 29.46
CA ASP A 771 -7.40 -29.55 29.97
C ASP A 771 -8.87 -29.14 30.22
N THR A 772 -9.19 -27.85 30.06
CA THR A 772 -10.56 -27.34 30.17
C THR A 772 -11.41 -27.75 28.96
N GLU A 773 -12.75 -27.84 29.16
CA GLU A 773 -13.66 -28.15 28.07
C GLU A 773 -13.60 -27.07 26.96
N ALA A 774 -13.52 -25.79 27.34
CA ALA A 774 -13.40 -24.68 26.40
C ALA A 774 -12.18 -24.81 25.50
N ALA A 775 -11.02 -25.18 26.06
CA ALA A 775 -9.79 -25.39 25.27
C ALA A 775 -9.91 -26.58 24.31
N VAL A 776 -10.57 -27.67 24.79
CA VAL A 776 -10.80 -28.85 23.94
C VAL A 776 -11.78 -28.56 22.81
N GLU A 777 -12.81 -27.77 23.06
CA GLU A 777 -13.76 -27.33 22.04
C GLU A 777 -13.08 -26.42 20.99
N ALA A 778 -12.33 -25.41 21.43
CA ALA A 778 -11.55 -24.53 20.55
C ALA A 778 -10.57 -25.33 19.69
N PHE A 779 -9.80 -26.26 20.27
CA PHE A 779 -8.87 -27.10 19.56
C PHE A 779 -9.56 -28.05 18.57
N THR A 780 -10.70 -28.61 18.97
CA THR A 780 -11.51 -29.49 18.12
C THR A 780 -12.09 -28.72 16.95
N LYS A 781 -12.66 -27.51 17.20
CA LYS A 781 -13.18 -26.64 16.13
C LYS A 781 -12.07 -26.28 15.14
N TRP A 782 -10.89 -25.89 15.62
CA TRP A 782 -9.73 -25.62 14.78
C TRP A 782 -9.32 -26.80 13.89
N THR A 783 -9.19 -27.99 14.49
CA THR A 783 -8.80 -29.19 13.70
C THR A 783 -9.91 -29.65 12.76
N ASN A 784 -11.20 -29.38 13.08
CA ASN A 784 -12.32 -29.72 12.23
C ASN A 784 -12.36 -28.89 10.92
N PHE A 785 -11.86 -27.67 10.93
CA PHE A 785 -11.71 -26.94 9.66
C PHE A 785 -10.95 -27.75 8.62
N TYR A 786 -9.92 -28.50 9.03
CA TYR A 786 -9.07 -29.31 8.15
C TYR A 786 -9.52 -30.77 7.98
N THR A 787 -10.18 -31.35 8.98
CA THR A 787 -10.55 -32.78 8.96
C THR A 787 -11.96 -33.05 8.50
N ILE A 788 -12.85 -32.07 8.63
CA ILE A 788 -14.28 -32.15 8.29
C ILE A 788 -14.63 -31.15 7.17
N HIS A 789 -14.15 -29.91 7.26
CA HIS A 789 -14.53 -28.83 6.35
C HIS A 789 -13.56 -28.60 5.20
N ASP A 790 -12.57 -29.45 5.03
CA ASP A 790 -11.62 -29.51 3.89
C ASP A 790 -10.82 -28.20 3.64
N PHE A 791 -10.48 -27.46 4.70
CA PHE A 791 -9.59 -26.31 4.59
C PHE A 791 -8.19 -26.73 4.20
N GLN A 792 -7.54 -25.91 3.37
CA GLN A 792 -6.18 -26.19 2.89
C GLN A 792 -5.14 -25.86 3.97
N GLN A 793 -4.11 -26.72 4.10
CA GLN A 793 -2.98 -26.48 4.99
C GLN A 793 -1.89 -25.60 4.38
N THR A 794 -1.92 -25.42 3.04
CA THR A 794 -0.99 -24.58 2.30
C THR A 794 -1.70 -23.98 1.10
N TYR A 795 -1.59 -22.70 0.91
CA TYR A 795 -2.17 -21.97 -0.22
C TYR A 795 -1.52 -20.59 -0.33
N ASP A 796 -1.65 -19.98 -1.50
CA ASP A 796 -1.31 -18.57 -1.72
C ASP A 796 -2.59 -17.73 -1.60
N ALA A 797 -2.75 -17.08 -0.45
CA ALA A 797 -3.94 -16.30 -0.14
C ALA A 797 -4.18 -15.17 -1.16
N PHE A 798 -3.12 -14.47 -1.54
CA PHE A 798 -3.22 -13.35 -2.46
C PHE A 798 -3.72 -13.78 -3.84
N SER A 799 -3.08 -14.79 -4.44
CA SER A 799 -3.47 -15.26 -5.78
C SER A 799 -4.88 -15.80 -5.82
N LEU A 800 -5.29 -16.58 -4.81
CA LEU A 800 -6.62 -17.18 -4.76
C LEU A 800 -7.72 -16.16 -4.42
N PHE A 801 -7.43 -15.17 -3.61
CA PHE A 801 -8.36 -14.07 -3.32
C PHE A 801 -8.54 -13.18 -4.53
N ARG A 802 -7.46 -12.82 -5.21
CA ARG A 802 -7.47 -12.00 -6.42
C ARG A 802 -8.31 -12.61 -7.53
N THR A 803 -8.20 -13.93 -7.77
CA THR A 803 -9.01 -14.65 -8.77
C THR A 803 -10.44 -14.90 -8.31
N GLY A 804 -10.73 -14.76 -7.02
CA GLY A 804 -12.03 -15.05 -6.40
C GLY A 804 -12.26 -16.52 -6.07
N GLU A 805 -11.26 -17.40 -6.21
CA GLU A 805 -11.35 -18.80 -5.80
C GLU A 805 -11.44 -18.95 -4.28
N MET A 806 -10.91 -17.96 -3.54
CA MET A 806 -10.97 -17.87 -2.09
C MET A 806 -11.59 -16.52 -1.70
N PRO A 807 -12.94 -16.41 -1.82
CA PRO A 807 -13.61 -15.12 -1.63
C PRO A 807 -13.61 -14.61 -0.20
N ILE A 808 -13.24 -15.44 0.77
CA ILE A 808 -13.08 -15.06 2.18
C ILE A 808 -11.73 -15.56 2.67
N VAL A 809 -10.95 -14.66 3.28
CA VAL A 809 -9.63 -15.00 3.82
C VAL A 809 -9.33 -14.17 5.07
N MET A 810 -8.82 -14.82 6.13
CA MET A 810 -8.26 -14.15 7.29
C MET A 810 -6.79 -13.89 7.03
N GLN A 811 -6.39 -12.62 7.12
CA GLN A 811 -5.00 -12.17 6.91
C GLN A 811 -4.68 -10.98 7.82
N ASN A 812 -3.41 -10.75 8.05
CA ASN A 812 -2.95 -9.57 8.77
C ASN A 812 -3.27 -8.30 7.98
N TYR A 813 -3.92 -7.33 8.64
CA TYR A 813 -4.59 -6.22 7.96
C TYR A 813 -3.66 -5.37 7.10
N ALA A 814 -2.57 -4.83 7.66
CA ALA A 814 -1.73 -3.88 6.94
C ALA A 814 -1.02 -4.50 5.74
N GLY A 815 -0.43 -5.70 5.92
CA GLY A 815 0.32 -6.38 4.86
C GLY A 815 -0.56 -6.85 3.71
N PHE A 816 -1.72 -7.45 4.02
CA PHE A 816 -2.60 -7.98 2.98
C PHE A 816 -3.34 -6.86 2.24
N TYR A 817 -3.80 -5.84 2.98
CA TYR A 817 -4.39 -4.63 2.38
C TYR A 817 -3.42 -3.97 1.38
N SER A 818 -2.17 -3.76 1.82
CA SER A 818 -1.13 -3.15 0.97
C SER A 818 -0.85 -4.00 -0.27
N GLN A 819 -0.80 -5.32 -0.12
CA GLN A 819 -0.58 -6.24 -1.24
C GLN A 819 -1.75 -6.19 -2.24
N LEU A 820 -2.99 -6.16 -1.78
CA LEU A 820 -4.17 -6.04 -2.65
C LEU A 820 -4.18 -4.70 -3.38
N SER A 821 -3.98 -3.61 -2.66
CA SER A 821 -4.04 -2.25 -3.22
C SER A 821 -2.98 -2.02 -4.31
N VAL A 822 -1.78 -2.60 -4.16
CA VAL A 822 -0.69 -2.41 -5.11
C VAL A 822 -0.70 -3.45 -6.23
N SER A 823 -0.97 -4.73 -5.89
CA SER A 823 -0.72 -5.83 -6.81
C SER A 823 -1.97 -6.42 -7.44
N ALA A 824 -3.16 -5.92 -7.08
CA ALA A 824 -4.44 -6.36 -7.63
C ALA A 824 -5.38 -5.18 -7.96
N PRO A 825 -4.92 -4.19 -8.75
CA PRO A 825 -5.71 -2.99 -9.06
C PRO A 825 -7.02 -3.31 -9.79
N GLU A 826 -7.07 -4.38 -10.57
CA GLU A 826 -8.26 -4.82 -11.32
C GLU A 826 -9.44 -5.27 -10.43
N ILE A 827 -9.18 -5.56 -9.16
CA ILE A 827 -10.25 -5.89 -8.20
C ILE A 827 -10.49 -4.76 -7.20
N LYS A 828 -9.98 -3.57 -7.45
CA LYS A 828 -10.23 -2.40 -6.59
C LYS A 828 -11.74 -2.11 -6.54
N GLY A 829 -12.26 -1.91 -5.32
CA GLY A 829 -13.70 -1.72 -5.08
C GLY A 829 -14.55 -2.99 -5.13
N LEU A 830 -13.94 -4.16 -5.41
CA LEU A 830 -14.62 -5.46 -5.43
C LEU A 830 -14.29 -6.32 -4.20
N TRP A 831 -13.69 -5.73 -3.19
CA TRP A 831 -13.40 -6.37 -1.91
C TRP A 831 -13.49 -5.36 -0.77
N ASP A 832 -13.67 -5.90 0.41
CA ASP A 832 -13.71 -5.14 1.64
C ASP A 832 -13.15 -6.01 2.78
N PHE A 833 -13.03 -5.45 3.97
CA PHE A 833 -12.59 -6.19 5.15
C PHE A 833 -13.39 -5.79 6.39
N THR A 834 -13.44 -6.67 7.36
CA THR A 834 -14.13 -6.49 8.65
C THR A 834 -13.40 -7.28 9.73
N HIS A 835 -13.91 -7.23 10.96
CA HIS A 835 -13.41 -8.06 12.06
C HIS A 835 -13.41 -9.56 11.70
N VAL A 836 -12.62 -10.34 12.43
CA VAL A 836 -12.64 -11.81 12.30
C VAL A 836 -14.01 -12.37 12.74
N PRO A 837 -14.42 -13.55 12.24
CA PRO A 837 -15.66 -14.18 12.71
C PRO A 837 -15.66 -14.38 14.24
N GLY A 838 -16.75 -14.05 14.88
CA GLY A 838 -16.90 -14.15 16.32
C GLY A 838 -17.47 -15.50 16.78
N THR A 839 -17.45 -15.69 18.08
CA THR A 839 -18.12 -16.81 18.77
C THR A 839 -19.22 -16.27 19.67
N GLU A 840 -20.45 -16.78 19.52
CA GLU A 840 -21.52 -16.44 20.45
C GLU A 840 -21.22 -16.99 21.83
N ARG A 841 -21.32 -16.14 22.85
CA ARG A 841 -21.23 -16.57 24.26
C ARG A 841 -22.14 -15.77 25.18
N THR A 842 -22.50 -16.34 26.29
CA THR A 842 -23.33 -15.67 27.29
C THR A 842 -22.47 -15.07 28.38
N VAL A 843 -22.55 -13.74 28.53
CA VAL A 843 -21.88 -12.97 29.59
C VAL A 843 -22.96 -12.22 30.37
N ASP A 844 -23.01 -12.41 31.67
CA ASP A 844 -23.99 -11.77 32.56
C ASP A 844 -25.45 -11.95 32.12
N GLY A 845 -25.77 -13.12 31.53
CA GLY A 845 -27.10 -13.46 31.01
C GLY A 845 -27.50 -12.80 29.70
N LYS A 846 -26.56 -12.14 29.01
CA LYS A 846 -26.73 -11.60 27.66
C LYS A 846 -25.88 -12.40 26.67
N THR A 847 -26.46 -12.73 25.54
CA THR A 847 -25.69 -13.29 24.43
C THR A 847 -24.95 -12.15 23.70
N ILE A 848 -23.65 -12.30 23.58
CA ILE A 848 -22.77 -11.40 22.81
C ILE A 848 -22.02 -12.21 21.75
N VAL A 849 -21.61 -11.58 20.69
CA VAL A 849 -20.64 -12.15 19.74
C VAL A 849 -19.27 -11.61 20.14
N ASP A 850 -18.35 -12.53 20.43
CA ASP A 850 -16.99 -12.19 20.85
C ASP A 850 -16.03 -12.31 19.65
N TYR A 851 -15.44 -11.20 19.22
CA TYR A 851 -14.52 -11.09 18.09
C TYR A 851 -13.04 -11.09 18.52
N THR A 852 -12.75 -11.50 19.77
CA THR A 852 -11.39 -11.42 20.31
C THR A 852 -10.40 -12.21 19.47
N ALA A 853 -9.31 -11.54 19.08
CA ALA A 853 -8.19 -12.12 18.35
C ALA A 853 -6.87 -11.84 19.11
N ASN A 854 -5.77 -12.45 18.66
CA ASN A 854 -4.43 -12.11 19.12
C ASN A 854 -3.66 -11.37 18.04
N SER A 855 -2.80 -10.46 18.47
CA SER A 855 -1.89 -9.75 17.57
C SER A 855 -0.45 -10.25 17.65
N GLY A 856 0.42 -9.64 16.88
CA GLY A 856 1.86 -9.77 16.96
C GLY A 856 2.48 -8.39 16.99
N SER A 857 3.52 -8.22 17.79
CA SER A 857 4.18 -6.93 17.97
C SER A 857 5.69 -7.06 17.86
N SER A 858 6.31 -6.01 17.35
CA SER A 858 7.74 -5.74 17.52
C SER A 858 7.92 -4.45 18.31
N GLY A 859 8.94 -4.39 19.16
CA GLY A 859 9.09 -3.28 20.10
C GLY A 859 10.50 -2.79 20.25
N ALA A 860 10.65 -1.82 21.17
CA ALA A 860 11.91 -1.22 21.56
C ALA A 860 12.37 -1.77 22.92
N VAL A 861 13.66 -2.14 23.05
CA VAL A 861 14.24 -2.67 24.27
C VAL A 861 15.55 -1.93 24.63
N ILE A 862 15.85 -1.81 25.92
CA ILE A 862 17.13 -1.27 26.44
C ILE A 862 17.89 -2.39 27.12
N PHE A 863 19.15 -2.58 26.78
CA PHE A 863 19.98 -3.60 27.39
C PHE A 863 20.67 -3.07 28.65
N LYS A 864 20.93 -3.95 29.64
CA LYS A 864 21.68 -3.56 30.85
C LYS A 864 23.13 -3.18 30.60
N SER A 865 23.66 -3.54 29.45
CA SER A 865 24.99 -3.10 28.97
C SER A 865 25.00 -1.63 28.51
N CYS A 866 23.83 -0.98 28.43
CA CYS A 866 23.74 0.43 28.03
C CYS A 866 24.52 1.33 28.96
N THR A 867 25.37 2.18 28.38
CA THR A 867 26.27 3.10 29.14
C THR A 867 25.54 4.36 29.63
N ASP A 868 24.38 4.67 29.05
CA ASP A 868 23.53 5.82 29.36
C ASP A 868 22.04 5.45 29.17
N VAL A 869 21.49 4.80 30.19
CA VAL A 869 20.12 4.29 30.17
C VAL A 869 19.10 5.42 30.05
N ASP A 870 19.35 6.56 30.68
CA ASP A 870 18.45 7.72 30.63
C ASP A 870 18.38 8.29 29.21
N ALA A 871 19.52 8.40 28.50
CA ALA A 871 19.53 8.83 27.11
C ALA A 871 18.89 7.80 26.16
N ALA A 872 19.07 6.50 26.43
CA ALA A 872 18.39 5.45 25.67
C ALA A 872 16.87 5.49 25.85
N TRP A 873 16.40 5.76 27.08
CA TRP A 873 14.99 5.93 27.39
C TRP A 873 14.40 7.18 26.73
N ASP A 874 15.11 8.30 26.79
CA ASP A 874 14.70 9.55 26.13
C ASP A 874 14.54 9.35 24.62
N PHE A 875 15.50 8.64 24.01
CA PHE A 875 15.41 8.26 22.60
C PHE A 875 14.20 7.38 22.28
N ILE A 876 13.93 6.33 23.07
CA ILE A 876 12.78 5.46 22.85
C ILE A 876 11.47 6.22 23.07
N ASN A 877 11.40 7.09 24.09
CA ASN A 877 10.25 7.94 24.32
C ASN A 877 9.98 8.90 23.15
N TRP A 878 11.04 9.52 22.59
CA TRP A 878 10.93 10.34 21.38
C TRP A 878 10.47 9.49 20.19
N PHE A 879 11.12 8.35 19.92
CA PHE A 879 10.79 7.52 18.75
C PHE A 879 9.36 6.99 18.79
N THR A 880 8.83 6.69 19.98
CA THR A 880 7.45 6.22 20.16
C THR A 880 6.41 7.33 20.24
N SER A 881 6.80 8.62 20.14
CA SER A 881 5.86 9.73 20.16
C SER A 881 4.96 9.73 18.92
N THR A 882 3.76 10.28 19.04
CA THR A 882 2.79 10.34 17.95
C THR A 882 3.37 10.97 16.70
N ASP A 883 4.01 12.13 16.81
CA ASP A 883 4.54 12.88 15.67
C ASP A 883 5.64 12.10 14.93
N VAL A 884 6.56 11.49 15.67
CA VAL A 884 7.65 10.69 15.08
C VAL A 884 7.12 9.41 14.42
N GLN A 885 6.13 8.75 15.02
CA GLN A 885 5.50 7.57 14.45
C GLN A 885 4.71 7.88 13.17
N VAL A 886 4.05 9.04 13.13
CA VAL A 886 3.38 9.55 11.92
C VAL A 886 4.38 9.87 10.83
N GLU A 887 5.46 10.60 11.16
CA GLU A 887 6.49 10.97 10.19
C GLU A 887 7.22 9.72 9.65
N TYR A 888 7.55 8.76 10.53
CA TYR A 888 8.12 7.48 10.14
C TYR A 888 7.20 6.71 9.20
N GLY A 889 5.91 6.56 9.54
CA GLY A 889 4.93 5.84 8.73
C GLY A 889 4.73 6.48 7.36
N LYS A 890 4.57 7.82 7.30
CA LYS A 890 4.44 8.57 6.05
C LYS A 890 5.69 8.48 5.18
N THR A 891 6.87 8.59 5.79
CA THR A 891 8.13 8.51 5.05
C THR A 891 8.38 7.12 4.49
N ILE A 892 8.06 6.06 5.23
CA ILE A 892 8.17 4.68 4.69
C ILE A 892 7.21 4.49 3.51
N GLU A 893 5.96 4.92 3.65
CA GLU A 893 4.99 4.81 2.57
C GLU A 893 5.41 5.66 1.36
N ALA A 894 6.06 6.81 1.57
CA ALA A 894 6.63 7.60 0.51
C ALA A 894 7.77 6.89 -0.23
N VAL A 895 8.66 6.20 0.50
CA VAL A 895 9.83 5.49 -0.07
C VAL A 895 9.44 4.17 -0.73
N MET A 896 8.53 3.41 -0.11
CA MET A 896 8.18 2.04 -0.54
C MET A 896 6.83 1.98 -1.27
N GLY A 897 6.16 3.11 -1.46
CA GLY A 897 4.79 3.15 -1.92
C GLY A 897 3.81 2.56 -0.88
N PRO A 898 2.56 2.26 -1.26
CA PRO A 898 1.56 1.68 -0.36
C PRO A 898 1.98 0.34 0.28
N MET A 899 2.99 -0.35 -0.29
CA MET A 899 3.60 -1.52 0.34
C MET A 899 4.32 -1.22 1.65
N GLY A 900 4.68 0.04 1.88
CA GLY A 900 5.29 0.52 3.11
C GLY A 900 4.31 0.95 4.19
N ARG A 901 3.01 0.70 4.04
CA ARG A 901 1.99 1.08 5.02
C ARG A 901 2.31 0.50 6.40
N TYR A 902 2.34 1.39 7.39
CA TYR A 902 2.89 1.08 8.70
C TYR A 902 1.81 0.71 9.71
N ASP A 903 1.97 -0.46 10.33
CA ASP A 903 1.12 -1.01 11.39
C ASP A 903 1.56 -0.52 12.78
N THR A 904 1.60 0.80 12.98
CA THR A 904 2.06 1.38 14.26
C THR A 904 1.22 0.92 15.45
N ALA A 905 1.87 0.63 16.56
CA ALA A 905 1.20 0.38 17.84
C ALA A 905 0.71 1.66 18.53
N ASN A 906 1.12 2.85 18.08
CA ASN A 906 0.66 4.12 18.64
C ASN A 906 -0.74 4.44 18.10
N ILE A 907 -1.75 4.37 18.98
CA ILE A 907 -3.18 4.51 18.64
C ILE A 907 -3.46 5.85 17.95
N GLU A 908 -2.90 6.94 18.49
CA GLU A 908 -3.11 8.27 17.93
C GLU A 908 -2.39 8.42 16.59
N ALA A 909 -1.18 7.88 16.45
CA ALA A 909 -0.46 7.89 15.18
C ALA A 909 -1.20 7.10 14.09
N LEU A 910 -1.75 5.94 14.42
CA LEU A 910 -2.53 5.13 13.47
C LEU A 910 -3.68 5.92 12.85
N SER A 911 -4.38 6.74 13.65
CA SER A 911 -5.48 7.59 13.18
C SER A 911 -5.03 8.71 12.22
N LYS A 912 -3.73 9.03 12.21
CA LYS A 912 -3.12 10.09 11.38
C LYS A 912 -2.35 9.54 10.16
N LEU A 913 -2.31 8.22 10.00
CA LEU A 913 -1.76 7.57 8.81
C LEU A 913 -2.79 7.52 7.67
N ASN A 914 -2.36 7.09 6.49
CA ASN A 914 -3.14 7.12 5.25
C ASN A 914 -4.23 6.02 5.18
N TRP A 915 -5.04 5.89 6.25
CA TRP A 915 -6.26 5.09 6.26
C TRP A 915 -7.46 6.02 6.04
N SER A 916 -8.40 5.62 5.17
CA SER A 916 -9.70 6.30 5.12
C SER A 916 -10.42 6.16 6.48
N THR A 917 -11.35 7.04 6.76
CA THR A 917 -12.10 6.97 8.03
C THR A 917 -12.85 5.66 8.18
N ALA A 918 -13.45 5.16 7.09
CA ALA A 918 -14.17 3.88 7.09
C ALA A 918 -13.23 2.70 7.40
N GLU A 919 -12.05 2.68 6.79
CA GLU A 919 -11.03 1.64 7.04
C GLU A 919 -10.49 1.74 8.47
N TYR A 920 -10.14 2.95 8.92
CA TYR A 920 -9.66 3.17 10.28
C TYR A 920 -10.67 2.71 11.33
N ASN A 921 -11.97 2.99 11.13
CA ASN A 921 -13.01 2.56 12.05
C ASN A 921 -13.07 1.03 12.18
N LYS A 922 -12.96 0.29 11.06
CA LYS A 922 -12.91 -1.18 11.06
C LYS A 922 -11.65 -1.72 11.74
N ILE A 923 -10.49 -1.09 11.49
CA ILE A 923 -9.22 -1.45 12.11
C ILE A 923 -9.28 -1.17 13.62
N SER A 924 -9.78 -0.02 14.03
CA SER A 924 -9.93 0.38 15.43
C SER A 924 -10.93 -0.50 16.19
N ASP A 925 -12.00 -0.92 15.51
CA ASP A 925 -12.98 -1.87 16.08
C ASP A 925 -12.32 -3.20 16.40
N GLN A 926 -11.63 -3.86 15.45
CA GLN A 926 -10.90 -5.10 15.72
C GLN A 926 -9.79 -4.90 16.77
N MET A 927 -9.07 -3.76 16.74
CA MET A 927 -8.03 -3.46 17.73
C MET A 927 -8.59 -3.42 19.15
N SER A 928 -9.82 -2.97 19.33
CA SER A 928 -10.50 -2.97 20.65
C SER A 928 -10.83 -4.39 21.16
N HIS A 929 -10.81 -5.40 20.27
CA HIS A 929 -11.08 -6.81 20.55
C HIS A 929 -9.80 -7.66 20.50
N LEU A 930 -8.66 -7.13 20.94
CA LEU A 930 -7.42 -7.90 21.01
C LEU A 930 -7.14 -8.38 22.43
N LYS A 931 -6.63 -9.61 22.54
CA LYS A 931 -6.15 -10.20 23.78
C LYS A 931 -4.92 -11.05 23.52
N GLU A 932 -3.82 -10.66 24.14
CA GLU A 932 -2.54 -11.30 23.93
C GLU A 932 -2.32 -12.52 24.82
N VAL A 933 -1.58 -13.50 24.30
CA VAL A 933 -1.10 -14.63 25.09
C VAL A 933 0.19 -14.21 25.81
N PRO A 934 0.25 -14.25 27.15
CA PRO A 934 1.47 -13.94 27.88
C PRO A 934 2.65 -14.77 27.39
N ILE A 935 3.79 -14.12 27.17
CA ILE A 935 5.02 -14.80 26.78
C ILE A 935 5.75 -15.26 28.04
N ILE A 936 6.04 -16.55 28.11
CA ILE A 936 6.79 -17.17 29.21
C ILE A 936 8.10 -17.78 28.68
N PRO A 937 9.11 -18.02 29.53
CA PRO A 937 10.38 -18.61 29.11
C PRO A 937 10.27 -19.98 28.42
N ALA A 938 9.12 -20.63 28.53
CA ALA A 938 8.78 -21.92 27.89
C ALA A 938 7.84 -21.79 26.69
N SER A 939 7.51 -20.58 26.19
CA SER A 939 6.56 -20.35 25.07
C SER A 939 6.88 -21.18 23.84
N TYR A 940 8.17 -21.35 23.51
CA TYR A 940 8.61 -22.21 22.40
C TYR A 940 8.11 -23.67 22.53
N ALA A 941 8.01 -24.20 23.73
CA ALA A 941 7.54 -25.56 23.96
C ALA A 941 6.02 -25.63 23.85
N VAL A 942 5.32 -24.60 24.28
CA VAL A 942 3.86 -24.48 24.16
C VAL A 942 3.49 -24.47 22.68
N THR A 943 4.03 -23.53 21.91
CA THR A 943 3.75 -23.39 20.49
C THR A 943 4.08 -24.68 19.71
N ARG A 944 5.28 -25.22 19.90
CA ARG A 944 5.73 -26.43 19.21
C ARG A 944 4.81 -27.64 19.51
N ASN A 945 4.40 -27.84 20.77
CA ASN A 945 3.60 -29.00 21.13
C ASN A 945 2.13 -28.85 20.72
N VAL A 946 1.57 -27.64 20.71
CA VAL A 946 0.24 -27.38 20.14
C VAL A 946 0.24 -27.73 18.65
N TYR A 947 1.25 -27.29 17.89
CA TYR A 947 1.35 -27.65 16.47
C TYR A 947 1.62 -29.16 16.26
N ASN A 948 2.33 -29.83 17.18
CA ASN A 948 2.48 -31.28 17.12
C ASN A 948 1.13 -31.99 17.36
N ALA A 949 0.33 -31.54 18.32
CA ALA A 949 -1.03 -32.02 18.57
C ALA A 949 -1.92 -31.82 17.33
N PHE A 950 -1.90 -30.63 16.75
CA PHE A 950 -2.61 -30.29 15.51
C PHE A 950 -2.25 -31.25 14.37
N ARG A 951 -0.98 -31.44 14.08
CA ARG A 951 -0.52 -32.36 13.02
C ARG A 951 -0.88 -33.84 13.32
N ALA A 952 -0.85 -34.24 14.55
CA ALA A 952 -1.28 -35.57 14.92
C ALA A 952 -2.78 -35.80 14.62
N VAL A 953 -3.62 -34.78 14.81
CA VAL A 953 -5.04 -34.85 14.47
C VAL A 953 -5.25 -34.74 12.98
N VAL A 954 -4.74 -33.70 12.34
CA VAL A 954 -5.05 -33.37 10.94
C VAL A 954 -4.41 -34.40 9.99
N ASN A 955 -3.12 -34.70 10.17
CA ASN A 955 -2.41 -35.59 9.24
C ASN A 955 -2.57 -37.07 9.60
N ASN A 956 -2.62 -37.42 10.89
CA ASN A 956 -2.65 -38.82 11.33
C ASN A 956 -4.05 -39.25 11.84
N LYS A 957 -5.08 -38.39 11.67
CA LYS A 957 -6.48 -38.67 12.04
C LYS A 957 -6.64 -39.14 13.50
N LYS A 958 -5.86 -38.57 14.44
CA LYS A 958 -5.94 -38.89 15.85
C LYS A 958 -7.06 -38.08 16.51
N ASN A 959 -7.54 -38.56 17.68
CA ASN A 959 -8.58 -37.91 18.44
C ASN A 959 -8.08 -36.57 19.02
N PRO A 960 -8.76 -35.42 18.76
CA PRO A 960 -8.32 -34.08 19.19
C PRO A 960 -8.14 -33.96 20.71
N ARG A 961 -9.14 -34.34 21.51
CA ARG A 961 -9.10 -34.27 22.99
C ARG A 961 -7.90 -35.06 23.55
N PHE A 962 -7.68 -36.27 23.05
CA PHE A 962 -6.58 -37.10 23.53
C PHE A 962 -5.22 -36.51 23.18
N GLN A 963 -5.08 -35.97 21.96
CA GLN A 963 -3.80 -35.38 21.54
C GLN A 963 -3.52 -34.10 22.31
N LEU A 964 -4.50 -33.18 22.44
CA LEU A 964 -4.30 -31.95 23.21
C LEU A 964 -3.91 -32.29 24.66
N SER A 965 -4.63 -33.17 25.32
CA SER A 965 -4.32 -33.60 26.70
C SER A 965 -2.96 -34.31 26.85
N SER A 966 -2.54 -35.10 25.84
CA SER A 966 -1.24 -35.76 25.87
C SER A 966 -0.08 -34.74 25.75
N TYR A 967 -0.15 -33.84 24.78
CA TYR A 967 0.86 -32.80 24.60
C TYR A 967 0.82 -31.75 25.70
N ASN A 968 -0.36 -31.48 26.31
CA ASN A 968 -0.47 -30.58 27.44
C ASN A 968 0.38 -31.02 28.66
N ARG A 969 0.48 -32.32 28.91
CA ARG A 969 1.36 -32.84 29.96
C ARG A 969 2.84 -32.56 29.68
N ASP A 970 3.26 -32.70 28.41
CA ASP A 970 4.62 -32.39 28.01
C ASP A 970 4.91 -30.90 28.10
N ILE A 971 3.93 -30.06 27.74
CA ILE A 971 3.98 -28.59 27.86
C ILE A 971 4.18 -28.20 29.32
N ASN A 972 3.29 -28.65 30.22
CA ASN A 972 3.31 -28.26 31.62
C ASN A 972 4.58 -28.78 32.35
N ALA A 973 5.06 -29.97 31.97
CA ALA A 973 6.34 -30.46 32.47
C ALA A 973 7.54 -29.57 32.04
N GLU A 974 7.50 -29.07 30.83
CA GLU A 974 8.57 -28.17 30.32
C GLU A 974 8.48 -26.79 30.96
N ILE A 975 7.28 -26.24 31.16
CA ILE A 975 7.07 -24.99 31.90
C ILE A 975 7.69 -25.09 33.30
N VAL A 976 7.31 -26.12 34.06
CA VAL A 976 7.82 -26.36 35.42
C VAL A 976 9.35 -26.54 35.40
N ARG A 977 9.88 -27.30 34.43
CA ARG A 977 11.33 -27.48 34.28
C ARG A 977 12.05 -26.13 34.07
N LYS A 978 11.55 -25.29 33.15
CA LYS A 978 12.11 -23.99 32.86
C LYS A 978 12.06 -23.02 34.05
N LEU A 979 10.97 -23.02 34.78
CA LEU A 979 10.84 -22.20 35.98
C LEU A 979 11.84 -22.65 37.06
N ARG A 980 12.04 -23.95 37.24
CA ARG A 980 13.08 -24.49 38.16
C ARG A 980 14.49 -24.13 37.69
N ASP A 981 14.76 -24.20 36.38
CA ASP A 981 16.04 -23.77 35.81
C ASP A 981 16.34 -22.29 36.07
N LEU A 982 15.31 -21.45 36.19
CA LEU A 982 15.38 -20.03 36.55
C LEU A 982 15.41 -19.77 38.05
N GLY A 983 15.33 -20.83 38.90
CA GLY A 983 15.48 -20.74 40.34
C GLY A 983 14.19 -20.65 41.14
N TYR A 984 13.02 -20.83 40.49
CA TYR A 984 11.75 -20.86 41.21
C TYR A 984 11.58 -22.17 41.98
N ASN A 985 11.05 -22.06 43.22
CA ASN A 985 10.62 -23.22 43.97
C ASN A 985 9.22 -23.57 43.54
N ILE A 986 9.02 -24.79 43.02
CA ILE A 986 7.71 -25.27 42.51
C ILE A 986 7.38 -26.57 43.19
N ASP A 987 6.17 -26.65 43.79
CA ASP A 987 5.63 -27.85 44.42
C ASP A 987 5.27 -28.97 43.42
N ASP A 988 4.82 -30.10 43.90
CA ASP A 988 4.42 -31.24 43.07
C ASP A 988 3.13 -30.97 42.27
N ASP A 989 2.34 -29.98 42.68
CA ASP A 989 1.10 -29.54 42.00
C ASP A 989 1.36 -28.44 40.97
N GLY A 990 2.61 -28.00 40.85
CA GLY A 990 3.02 -26.99 39.85
C GLY A 990 2.87 -25.53 40.30
N ASN A 991 2.65 -25.26 41.60
CA ASN A 991 2.50 -23.93 42.14
C ASN A 991 3.86 -23.37 42.61
N ILE A 992 4.06 -22.07 42.39
CA ILE A 992 5.26 -21.37 42.91
C ILE A 992 5.11 -21.27 44.44
N ILE A 993 6.12 -21.78 45.15
CA ILE A 993 6.21 -21.70 46.62
C ILE A 993 7.19 -20.56 46.95
N ASN A 994 6.72 -19.55 47.66
CA ASN A 994 7.56 -18.45 48.18
C ASN A 994 8.55 -18.89 49.25
#